data_4f347a12b29c7d675b9989df7aff9007
#
_entry.id   4f347a12b29c7d675b9989df7aff9007
#
_cell.length_a   1.000
_cell.length_b   1.000
_cell.length_c   1.000
_cell.angle_alpha   90.00
_cell.angle_beta   90.00
_cell.angle_gamma   90.00
#
_symmetry.space_group_name_H-M   'P 1'
#
loop_
_entity.id
_entity.type
_entity.pdbx_description
1 polymer ?
#
loop_
_entity_poly.entity_id
_entity_poly.type
_entity_poly.pdbx_seq_one_letter_code
_entity_poly.pdbx_strand_id
1 'polypeptide(L)'
;MLGLKKKPFVQLSGLGQRINTPQTRDLIRRLNLAAITVLNNENHVLPLHTNQKETMALLEVGDAGETNALAEQLSKYTSLSRFRLRPGMTEEANQRLRDSLATYKRIIVAVSEQKLSPYQTFFGKFTTEAPVIYAFFTQGKMMLQIQRAVARASAVVLGHSPNEDVQRQVADVLFAKATADGRLSASLGELFQAGDGVTITPKTPLHFIPEEHGLSSVALQRIDSIALDGVRQGAYPGCQVIVMKEGHVMVDKTFGTHTGTGSARVQPTDIYDLASLSKTTGTVLALMKLYDKGRFNLTDRIADYLPFLQRTNKKDITIQELLYHQSGLPPGIAFYREAIDEDSYEGRLFMSRKDARHPLQLGTSTWANPNFAFKKEYVSKVKTGDYTLQICDSLWLNPSFFKEMEKKIADAPMKPKTYRYSDVGFILLRLLVEKLAGMPMDAYLQREFYEPMGLERTGYLPLRRFPKSEVVPSSVDRFLRKTTLQGFVHDEAAAFQGGVSGNAGLFSNAREVAQVYQMLLNGGELNGQRYLSKETCQLFTTEVSKISRRGLGFDKPDTRNPEKSPCGKHTPAKVYGHTGFTGTCAWVDPDNGLVYVFLSNRIYPDVTNRKLSRLEIREQIQDAIYKAIQSK
;
A
#
# COMPACT_ATOMS: atom_id res chain seq x y z
N MET A 1 -33.12 -9.34 -0.46
CA MET A 1 -33.54 -10.76 -0.54
C MET A 1 -32.40 -11.53 -1.20
N LEU A 2 -31.70 -12.33 -0.43
CA LEU A 2 -30.53 -13.13 -0.81
C LEU A 2 -30.90 -14.21 -1.82
N GLY A 3 -31.07 -13.98 -3.06
CA GLY A 3 -31.13 -14.90 -4.21
C GLY A 3 -31.45 -16.41 -4.03
N LEU A 4 -31.73 -16.83 -2.82
CA LEU A 4 -32.00 -18.20 -2.38
C LEU A 4 -33.25 -18.85 -3.05
N LYS A 5 -34.14 -18.02 -3.60
CA LYS A 5 -35.35 -18.53 -4.29
C LYS A 5 -35.12 -19.00 -5.71
N LYS A 6 -33.94 -18.75 -6.32
CA LYS A 6 -33.71 -19.09 -7.76
C LYS A 6 -32.89 -20.35 -8.03
N LYS A 7 -32.19 -20.91 -7.00
CA LYS A 7 -31.45 -22.19 -7.13
C LYS A 7 -31.58 -23.02 -5.84
N PRO A 8 -32.68 -23.82 -5.71
CA PRO A 8 -32.95 -24.58 -4.47
C PRO A 8 -32.00 -25.77 -4.24
N PHE A 9 -31.16 -26.13 -5.20
CA PHE A 9 -30.27 -27.29 -5.09
C PHE A 9 -28.79 -26.88 -5.13
N VAL A 10 -28.08 -27.20 -4.08
CA VAL A 10 -26.61 -27.07 -3.99
C VAL A 10 -26.01 -28.36 -4.56
N GLN A 11 -25.15 -28.25 -5.57
CA GLN A 11 -24.33 -29.39 -6.00
C GLN A 11 -23.39 -29.82 -4.88
N LEU A 12 -23.57 -31.02 -4.32
CA LEU A 12 -22.78 -31.54 -3.21
C LEU A 12 -21.37 -31.96 -3.63
N SER A 13 -21.17 -32.40 -4.88
CA SER A 13 -19.86 -32.74 -5.43
C SER A 13 -18.94 -31.52 -5.41
N GLY A 14 -17.77 -31.65 -4.74
CA GLY A 14 -16.78 -30.60 -4.60
C GLY A 14 -17.21 -29.43 -3.69
N LEU A 15 -18.31 -29.53 -2.92
CA LEU A 15 -18.81 -28.48 -2.05
C LEU A 15 -17.75 -28.05 -1.03
N GLY A 16 -17.08 -28.99 -0.40
CA GLY A 16 -16.02 -28.69 0.57
C GLY A 16 -14.88 -27.85 0.00
N GLN A 17 -14.45 -28.13 -1.24
CA GLN A 17 -13.41 -27.35 -1.92
C GLN A 17 -13.89 -25.94 -2.31
N ARG A 18 -15.19 -25.80 -2.65
CA ARG A 18 -15.77 -24.50 -3.02
C ARG A 18 -16.05 -23.61 -1.81
N ILE A 19 -16.29 -24.18 -0.63
CA ILE A 19 -16.53 -23.45 0.62
C ILE A 19 -15.18 -23.14 1.33
N ASN A 20 -14.25 -24.10 1.36
CA ASN A 20 -12.97 -23.96 2.06
C ASN A 20 -11.85 -23.43 1.14
N THR A 21 -12.14 -22.37 0.41
CA THR A 21 -11.13 -21.70 -0.43
C THR A 21 -10.08 -20.99 0.44
N PRO A 22 -8.88 -20.70 -0.08
CA PRO A 22 -7.91 -19.85 0.61
C PRO A 22 -8.52 -18.50 1.04
N GLN A 23 -9.37 -17.92 0.22
CA GLN A 23 -10.06 -16.64 0.51
C GLN A 23 -11.05 -16.78 1.68
N THR A 24 -11.81 -17.90 1.73
CA THR A 24 -12.71 -18.17 2.86
C THR A 24 -11.92 -18.32 4.16
N ARG A 25 -10.80 -19.04 4.12
CA ARG A 25 -9.92 -19.19 5.30
C ARG A 25 -9.33 -17.86 5.75
N ASP A 26 -8.86 -17.02 4.82
CA ASP A 26 -8.36 -15.68 5.16
C ASP A 26 -9.47 -14.80 5.76
N LEU A 27 -10.68 -14.84 5.19
CA LEU A 27 -11.83 -14.11 5.75
C LEU A 27 -12.14 -14.57 7.18
N ILE A 28 -12.21 -15.89 7.42
CA ILE A 28 -12.44 -16.45 8.76
C ILE A 28 -11.34 -15.99 9.73
N ARG A 29 -10.09 -16.01 9.30
CA ARG A 29 -8.95 -15.57 10.11
C ARG A 29 -9.06 -14.08 10.47
N ARG A 30 -9.43 -13.22 9.52
CA ARG A 30 -9.64 -11.77 9.77
C ARG A 30 -10.81 -11.52 10.69
N LEU A 31 -11.92 -12.24 10.53
CA LEU A 31 -13.07 -12.14 11.42
C LEU A 31 -12.73 -12.59 12.83
N ASN A 32 -12.00 -13.69 12.99
CA ASN A 32 -11.54 -14.16 14.28
C ASN A 32 -10.66 -13.13 14.98
N LEU A 33 -9.70 -12.53 14.26
CA LEU A 33 -8.83 -11.49 14.79
C LEU A 33 -9.63 -10.23 15.21
N ALA A 34 -10.57 -9.78 14.38
CA ALA A 34 -11.42 -8.64 14.68
C ALA A 34 -12.35 -8.88 15.89
N ALA A 35 -12.67 -10.14 16.18
CA ALA A 35 -13.47 -10.52 17.34
C ALA A 35 -12.66 -10.54 18.66
N ILE A 36 -11.34 -10.68 18.60
CA ILE A 36 -10.51 -10.71 19.82
C ILE A 36 -10.65 -9.38 20.57
N THR A 37 -11.08 -9.49 21.82
CA THR A 37 -11.35 -8.33 22.67
C THR A 37 -10.43 -8.35 23.89
N VAL A 38 -9.62 -7.31 24.07
CA VAL A 38 -8.87 -7.06 25.31
C VAL A 38 -9.76 -6.24 26.24
N LEU A 39 -10.25 -6.87 27.30
CA LEU A 39 -11.27 -6.26 28.17
C LEU A 39 -10.71 -5.22 29.14
N ASN A 40 -9.51 -5.48 29.67
CA ASN A 40 -8.75 -4.54 30.49
C ASN A 40 -7.24 -4.68 30.24
N ASN A 41 -6.48 -3.70 30.65
CA ASN A 41 -5.01 -3.67 30.54
C ASN A 41 -4.44 -2.75 31.62
N GLU A 42 -4.46 -3.22 32.87
CA GLU A 42 -4.01 -2.45 34.03
C GLU A 42 -2.50 -2.24 33.99
N ASN A 43 -2.09 -1.05 34.35
CA ASN A 43 -0.68 -0.62 34.35
C ASN A 43 0.03 -0.87 33.01
N HIS A 44 -0.71 -0.93 31.90
CA HIS A 44 -0.19 -1.20 30.57
C HIS A 44 0.68 -2.47 30.50
N VAL A 45 0.23 -3.56 31.18
CA VAL A 45 0.94 -4.84 31.18
C VAL A 45 1.07 -5.41 29.76
N LEU A 46 0.12 -5.15 28.89
CA LEU A 46 0.19 -5.42 27.45
C LEU A 46 0.59 -4.16 26.68
N PRO A 47 1.40 -4.27 25.62
CA PRO A 47 1.96 -5.53 25.08
C PRO A 47 3.11 -6.08 25.92
N LEU A 48 3.21 -7.41 25.95
CA LEU A 48 4.34 -8.10 26.53
C LEU A 48 5.60 -7.85 25.68
N HIS A 49 6.76 -7.82 26.33
CA HIS A 49 8.03 -7.67 25.64
C HIS A 49 8.65 -9.02 25.33
N THR A 50 9.19 -9.18 24.12
CA THR A 50 9.99 -10.35 23.76
C THR A 50 11.27 -10.37 24.60
N ASN A 51 11.39 -11.33 25.50
CA ASN A 51 12.59 -11.52 26.31
C ASN A 51 12.82 -13.01 26.53
N GLN A 52 13.71 -13.60 25.76
CA GLN A 52 14.06 -15.03 25.89
C GLN A 52 14.81 -15.36 27.19
N LYS A 53 15.30 -14.37 27.94
CA LYS A 53 15.96 -14.57 29.24
C LYS A 53 14.95 -14.65 30.40
N GLU A 54 13.71 -14.28 30.21
CA GLU A 54 12.67 -14.29 31.23
C GLU A 54 11.64 -15.39 30.91
N THR A 55 11.52 -16.38 31.78
CA THR A 55 10.55 -17.46 31.63
C THR A 55 9.21 -17.04 32.21
N MET A 56 8.13 -17.21 31.45
CA MET A 56 6.75 -16.99 31.90
C MET A 56 6.08 -18.29 32.25
N ALA A 57 5.14 -18.26 33.21
CA ALA A 57 4.27 -19.39 33.47
C ALA A 57 3.05 -19.35 32.56
N LEU A 58 2.72 -20.49 31.94
CA LEU A 58 1.45 -20.71 31.25
C LEU A 58 0.66 -21.75 32.05
N LEU A 59 -0.41 -21.29 32.71
CA LEU A 59 -1.36 -22.16 33.39
C LEU A 59 -2.51 -22.50 32.42
N GLU A 60 -2.59 -23.76 32.05
CA GLU A 60 -3.63 -24.30 31.16
C GLU A 60 -4.78 -24.89 31.99
N VAL A 61 -5.99 -24.36 31.76
CA VAL A 61 -7.24 -24.79 32.41
C VAL A 61 -8.12 -25.45 31.37
N GLY A 62 -8.25 -26.77 31.47
CA GLY A 62 -8.98 -27.62 30.51
C GLY A 62 -8.24 -28.88 30.13
N ASP A 63 -8.74 -29.54 29.08
CA ASP A 63 -8.19 -30.83 28.63
C ASP A 63 -6.80 -30.73 28.02
N ALA A 64 -6.12 -31.86 27.97
CA ALA A 64 -4.76 -31.95 27.44
C ALA A 64 -4.74 -31.63 25.95
N GLY A 65 -3.94 -30.64 25.57
CA GLY A 65 -3.72 -30.25 24.15
C GLY A 65 -4.62 -29.15 23.63
N GLU A 66 -5.70 -28.77 24.30
CA GLU A 66 -6.63 -27.76 23.84
C GLU A 66 -6.00 -26.37 23.67
N THR A 67 -4.90 -26.06 24.34
CA THR A 67 -4.18 -24.78 24.27
C THR A 67 -2.78 -24.91 23.67
N ASN A 68 -2.51 -25.98 22.94
CA ASN A 68 -1.19 -26.21 22.34
C ASN A 68 -0.79 -25.14 21.35
N ALA A 69 -1.70 -24.70 20.50
CA ALA A 69 -1.42 -23.66 19.48
C ALA A 69 -1.05 -22.31 20.13
N LEU A 70 -1.66 -21.99 21.29
CA LEU A 70 -1.25 -20.83 22.09
C LEU A 70 0.18 -20.99 22.60
N ALA A 71 0.48 -22.15 23.23
CA ALA A 71 1.79 -22.41 23.81
C ALA A 71 2.91 -22.41 22.75
N GLU A 72 2.67 -23.03 21.60
CA GLU A 72 3.60 -23.02 20.46
C GLU A 72 3.87 -21.58 19.96
N GLN A 73 2.82 -20.78 19.80
CA GLN A 73 2.98 -19.40 19.32
C GLN A 73 3.68 -18.52 20.36
N LEU A 74 3.33 -18.64 21.65
CA LEU A 74 3.99 -17.90 22.73
C LEU A 74 5.48 -18.26 22.83
N SER A 75 5.85 -19.53 22.60
CA SER A 75 7.25 -20.00 22.65
C SER A 75 8.14 -19.33 21.60
N LYS A 76 7.58 -18.76 20.55
CA LYS A 76 8.32 -17.95 19.56
C LYS A 76 8.77 -16.60 20.14
N TYR A 77 8.11 -16.11 21.17
CA TYR A 77 8.33 -14.78 21.75
C TYR A 77 9.04 -14.81 23.10
N THR A 78 8.87 -15.89 23.88
CA THR A 78 9.39 -16.01 25.25
C THR A 78 9.62 -17.45 25.64
N SER A 79 10.44 -17.70 26.69
CA SER A 79 10.55 -19.01 27.33
C SER A 79 9.30 -19.26 28.17
N LEU A 80 8.74 -20.48 28.09
CA LEU A 80 7.52 -20.89 28.82
C LEU A 80 7.76 -22.07 29.71
N SER A 81 7.23 -22.01 30.96
CA SER A 81 6.97 -23.17 31.81
C SER A 81 5.47 -23.44 31.80
N ARG A 82 5.09 -24.65 31.36
CA ARG A 82 3.68 -25.04 31.23
C ARG A 82 3.22 -25.76 32.49
N PHE A 83 2.10 -25.35 33.02
CA PHE A 83 1.39 -25.93 34.16
C PHE A 83 -0.04 -26.25 33.75
N ARG A 84 -0.63 -27.25 34.42
CA ARG A 84 -2.01 -27.64 34.14
C ARG A 84 -2.84 -27.74 35.41
N LEU A 85 -3.97 -27.06 35.40
CA LEU A 85 -5.00 -27.17 36.41
C LEU A 85 -6.07 -28.15 35.93
N ARG A 86 -6.27 -29.26 36.68
CA ARG A 86 -7.22 -30.34 36.36
C ARG A 86 -8.36 -30.36 37.36
N PRO A 87 -9.58 -30.75 36.96
CA PRO A 87 -10.66 -30.95 37.92
C PRO A 87 -10.32 -32.11 38.88
N GLY A 88 -10.73 -32.01 40.14
CA GLY A 88 -10.52 -33.05 41.12
C GLY A 88 -9.10 -33.18 41.72
N MET A 89 -8.21 -32.21 41.46
CA MET A 89 -6.92 -32.16 42.16
C MET A 89 -7.13 -31.97 43.66
N THR A 90 -6.27 -32.65 44.46
CA THR A 90 -6.27 -32.48 45.93
C THR A 90 -5.85 -31.08 46.33
N GLU A 91 -6.21 -30.62 47.54
CA GLU A 91 -5.82 -29.30 48.01
C GLU A 91 -4.30 -29.14 48.13
N GLU A 92 -3.59 -30.22 48.50
CA GLU A 92 -2.12 -30.23 48.58
C GLU A 92 -1.49 -30.07 47.17
N ALA A 93 -2.09 -30.69 46.15
CA ALA A 93 -1.65 -30.53 44.76
C ALA A 93 -1.95 -29.14 44.25
N ASN A 94 -3.12 -28.58 44.55
CA ASN A 94 -3.50 -27.22 44.24
C ASN A 94 -2.59 -26.19 44.92
N GLN A 95 -2.23 -26.41 46.19
CA GLN A 95 -1.31 -25.51 46.90
C GLN A 95 0.09 -25.52 46.27
N ARG A 96 0.66 -26.74 46.00
CA ARG A 96 1.95 -26.82 45.29
C ARG A 96 1.94 -26.14 43.94
N LEU A 97 0.83 -26.21 43.22
CA LEU A 97 0.69 -25.51 41.93
C LEU A 97 0.68 -23.97 42.12
N ARG A 98 -0.07 -23.48 43.12
CA ARG A 98 -0.08 -22.02 43.44
C ARG A 98 1.31 -21.54 43.85
N ASP A 99 2.02 -22.30 44.71
CA ASP A 99 3.38 -21.95 45.16
C ASP A 99 4.37 -21.93 43.99
N SER A 100 4.26 -22.91 43.08
CA SER A 100 5.08 -22.91 41.86
C SER A 100 4.81 -21.71 40.96
N LEU A 101 3.55 -21.37 40.74
CA LEU A 101 3.17 -20.22 39.89
C LEU A 101 3.65 -18.89 40.50
N ALA A 102 3.62 -18.76 41.83
CA ALA A 102 4.04 -17.54 42.52
C ALA A 102 5.55 -17.23 42.37
N THR A 103 6.37 -18.18 41.90
CA THR A 103 7.79 -17.95 41.63
C THR A 103 8.05 -17.24 40.30
N TYR A 104 7.05 -17.10 39.43
CA TYR A 104 7.19 -16.49 38.12
C TYR A 104 6.84 -15.01 38.17
N LYS A 105 7.54 -14.21 37.37
CA LYS A 105 7.31 -12.77 37.27
C LYS A 105 6.08 -12.41 36.41
N ARG A 106 5.56 -13.32 35.61
CA ARG A 106 4.36 -13.19 34.79
C ARG A 106 3.68 -14.52 34.61
N ILE A 107 2.36 -14.48 34.65
CA ILE A 107 1.53 -15.68 34.55
C ILE A 107 0.45 -15.44 33.49
N ILE A 108 0.40 -16.33 32.51
CA ILE A 108 -0.70 -16.37 31.53
C ILE A 108 -1.59 -17.55 31.92
N VAL A 109 -2.89 -17.29 32.08
CA VAL A 109 -3.90 -18.33 32.39
C VAL A 109 -4.75 -18.51 31.13
N ALA A 110 -4.57 -19.66 30.48
CA ALA A 110 -5.34 -20.02 29.28
C ALA A 110 -6.54 -20.89 29.67
N VAL A 111 -7.75 -20.42 29.35
CA VAL A 111 -9.01 -21.06 29.73
C VAL A 111 -9.74 -21.51 28.47
N SER A 112 -9.83 -22.82 28.23
CA SER A 112 -10.61 -23.46 27.15
C SER A 112 -11.90 -24.13 27.66
N GLU A 113 -12.04 -24.31 28.97
CA GLU A 113 -13.14 -24.99 29.61
C GLU A 113 -14.50 -24.26 29.47
N GLN A 114 -15.55 -25.06 29.23
CA GLN A 114 -16.95 -24.59 29.17
C GLN A 114 -17.63 -24.51 30.53
N LYS A 115 -16.98 -25.04 31.60
CA LYS A 115 -17.50 -25.01 32.96
C LYS A 115 -16.36 -24.81 33.95
N LEU A 116 -16.37 -23.68 34.65
CA LEU A 116 -15.29 -23.31 35.57
C LEU A 116 -15.62 -23.54 37.07
N SER A 117 -16.82 -24.06 37.39
CA SER A 117 -17.20 -24.35 38.77
C SER A 117 -16.25 -25.31 39.50
N PRO A 118 -15.65 -26.36 38.87
CA PRO A 118 -14.69 -27.22 39.52
C PRO A 118 -13.39 -26.54 39.95
N TYR A 119 -13.07 -25.39 39.39
CA TYR A 119 -11.82 -24.66 39.59
C TYR A 119 -11.97 -23.45 40.54
N GLN A 120 -13.20 -23.14 40.99
CA GLN A 120 -13.48 -21.96 41.82
C GLN A 120 -12.64 -21.90 43.09
N THR A 121 -12.43 -23.03 43.78
CA THR A 121 -11.62 -23.09 45.00
C THR A 121 -10.17 -22.73 44.72
N PHE A 122 -9.60 -23.22 43.62
CA PHE A 122 -8.24 -22.88 43.24
C PHE A 122 -8.11 -21.38 42.98
N PHE A 123 -8.96 -20.81 42.12
CA PHE A 123 -8.93 -19.39 41.78
C PHE A 123 -9.31 -18.46 42.94
N GLY A 124 -10.16 -18.92 43.85
CA GLY A 124 -10.51 -18.17 45.07
C GLY A 124 -9.32 -17.99 46.03
N LYS A 125 -8.41 -18.97 46.07
CA LYS A 125 -7.21 -18.96 46.91
C LYS A 125 -5.94 -18.52 46.16
N PHE A 126 -5.98 -18.39 44.83
CA PHE A 126 -4.83 -17.99 44.02
C PHE A 126 -4.54 -16.52 44.19
N THR A 127 -3.43 -16.19 44.84
CA THR A 127 -2.92 -14.82 45.03
C THR A 127 -1.45 -14.78 44.64
N THR A 128 -1.03 -13.73 43.98
CA THR A 128 0.36 -13.48 43.57
C THR A 128 0.59 -11.99 43.37
N GLU A 129 1.82 -11.52 43.56
CA GLU A 129 2.22 -10.15 43.21
C GLU A 129 2.54 -10.01 41.69
N ALA A 130 2.78 -11.15 41.03
CA ALA A 130 3.05 -11.16 39.60
C ALA A 130 1.82 -10.77 38.78
N PRO A 131 1.96 -10.00 37.68
CA PRO A 131 0.87 -9.74 36.75
C PRO A 131 0.27 -11.05 36.20
N VAL A 132 -1.05 -11.19 36.33
CA VAL A 132 -1.81 -12.34 35.81
C VAL A 132 -2.64 -11.88 34.62
N ILE A 133 -2.46 -12.56 33.48
CA ILE A 133 -3.16 -12.32 32.23
C ILE A 133 -4.07 -13.49 31.94
N TYR A 134 -5.36 -13.29 31.84
CA TYR A 134 -6.31 -14.33 31.45
C TYR A 134 -6.57 -14.28 29.96
N ALA A 135 -6.49 -15.42 29.28
CA ALA A 135 -6.86 -15.64 27.89
C ALA A 135 -8.00 -16.67 27.83
N PHE A 136 -9.22 -16.22 27.49
CA PHE A 136 -10.39 -17.08 27.42
C PHE A 136 -10.65 -17.52 25.97
N PHE A 137 -10.61 -18.82 25.74
CA PHE A 137 -10.95 -19.47 24.46
C PHE A 137 -12.34 -20.11 24.51
N THR A 138 -13.25 -19.49 25.24
CA THR A 138 -14.61 -19.93 25.49
C THR A 138 -15.56 -18.74 25.51
N GLN A 139 -16.85 -18.97 25.75
CA GLN A 139 -17.83 -17.90 25.84
C GLN A 139 -17.52 -16.96 27.01
N GLY A 140 -17.60 -15.65 26.78
CA GLY A 140 -17.27 -14.63 27.79
C GLY A 140 -17.98 -14.80 29.12
N LYS A 141 -19.25 -15.28 29.12
CA LYS A 141 -20.01 -15.54 30.35
C LYS A 141 -19.35 -16.55 31.31
N MET A 142 -18.41 -17.38 30.81
CA MET A 142 -17.73 -18.36 31.66
C MET A 142 -16.83 -17.70 32.70
N MET A 143 -16.27 -16.52 32.41
CA MET A 143 -15.45 -15.77 33.37
C MET A 143 -16.20 -15.36 34.64
N LEU A 144 -17.53 -15.24 34.59
CA LEU A 144 -18.37 -14.91 35.74
C LEU A 144 -18.30 -15.99 36.83
N GLN A 145 -17.98 -17.24 36.48
CA GLN A 145 -17.83 -18.34 37.46
C GLN A 145 -16.57 -18.17 38.32
N ILE A 146 -15.59 -17.36 37.87
CA ILE A 146 -14.36 -17.06 38.62
C ILE A 146 -14.16 -15.51 38.69
N GLN A 147 -15.25 -14.77 38.75
CA GLN A 147 -15.29 -13.29 38.66
C GLN A 147 -14.31 -12.59 39.62
N ARG A 148 -14.13 -13.12 40.86
CA ARG A 148 -13.20 -12.53 41.85
C ARG A 148 -11.74 -12.61 41.41
N ALA A 149 -11.36 -13.64 40.65
CA ALA A 149 -10.02 -13.79 40.11
C ALA A 149 -9.83 -12.91 38.86
N VAL A 150 -10.85 -12.86 38.00
CA VAL A 150 -10.86 -12.01 36.80
C VAL A 150 -10.85 -10.52 37.16
N ALA A 151 -11.57 -10.10 38.21
CA ALA A 151 -11.55 -8.73 38.69
C ALA A 151 -10.18 -8.25 39.19
N ARG A 152 -9.27 -9.16 39.52
CA ARG A 152 -7.87 -8.85 39.95
C ARG A 152 -6.85 -9.06 38.84
N ALA A 153 -7.30 -9.40 37.64
CA ALA A 153 -6.41 -9.67 36.52
C ALA A 153 -5.76 -8.38 36.01
N SER A 154 -4.46 -8.44 35.73
CA SER A 154 -3.74 -7.33 35.08
C SER A 154 -4.16 -7.12 33.63
N ALA A 155 -4.56 -8.19 32.94
CA ALA A 155 -5.23 -8.11 31.64
C ALA A 155 -6.16 -9.30 31.42
N VAL A 156 -7.23 -9.08 30.65
CA VAL A 156 -8.18 -10.12 30.24
C VAL A 156 -8.37 -10.04 28.74
N VAL A 157 -8.12 -11.15 28.04
CA VAL A 157 -8.29 -11.27 26.61
C VAL A 157 -9.34 -12.34 26.30
N LEU A 158 -10.33 -11.99 25.52
CA LEU A 158 -11.40 -12.88 25.11
C LEU A 158 -11.23 -13.25 23.63
N GLY A 159 -10.88 -14.52 23.37
CA GLY A 159 -10.74 -15.08 22.01
C GLY A 159 -12.03 -15.69 21.47
N HIS A 160 -13.04 -15.92 22.33
CA HIS A 160 -14.36 -16.48 22.01
C HIS A 160 -14.40 -17.95 21.53
N SER A 161 -13.30 -18.52 21.06
CA SER A 161 -13.26 -19.84 20.45
C SER A 161 -11.96 -20.58 20.80
N PRO A 162 -12.00 -21.91 20.99
CA PRO A 162 -10.81 -22.74 21.20
C PRO A 162 -10.05 -23.05 19.88
N ASN A 163 -10.44 -22.46 18.76
CA ASN A 163 -9.81 -22.68 17.46
C ASN A 163 -8.32 -22.33 17.52
N GLU A 164 -7.47 -23.14 16.89
CA GLU A 164 -6.01 -22.95 16.87
C GLU A 164 -5.58 -21.60 16.29
N ASP A 165 -6.26 -21.13 15.22
CA ASP A 165 -5.95 -19.82 14.63
C ASP A 165 -6.22 -18.69 15.62
N VAL A 166 -7.32 -18.78 16.39
CA VAL A 166 -7.65 -17.81 17.45
C VAL A 166 -6.59 -17.84 18.57
N GLN A 167 -6.13 -19.01 18.96
CA GLN A 167 -5.09 -19.16 19.97
C GLN A 167 -3.77 -18.50 19.52
N ARG A 168 -3.35 -18.73 18.28
CA ARG A 168 -2.16 -18.08 17.69
C ARG A 168 -2.34 -16.57 17.63
N GLN A 169 -3.51 -16.10 17.20
CA GLN A 169 -3.80 -14.68 17.13
C GLN A 169 -3.84 -14.00 18.51
N VAL A 170 -4.38 -14.65 19.54
CA VAL A 170 -4.32 -14.14 20.92
C VAL A 170 -2.88 -14.00 21.39
N ALA A 171 -2.02 -15.00 21.14
CA ALA A 171 -0.58 -14.87 21.44
C ALA A 171 0.05 -13.67 20.73
N ASP A 172 -0.28 -13.46 19.46
CA ASP A 172 0.20 -12.30 18.67
C ASP A 172 -0.29 -10.98 19.26
N VAL A 173 -1.54 -10.92 19.72
CA VAL A 173 -2.11 -9.73 20.39
C VAL A 173 -1.38 -9.45 21.71
N LEU A 174 -1.11 -10.47 22.52
CA LEU A 174 -0.39 -10.30 23.79
C LEU A 174 0.99 -9.66 23.62
N PHE A 175 1.66 -9.90 22.49
CA PHE A 175 2.97 -9.33 22.15
C PHE A 175 2.89 -8.16 21.15
N ALA A 176 1.68 -7.59 20.93
CA ALA A 176 1.42 -6.56 19.90
C ALA A 176 2.01 -6.90 18.52
N LYS A 177 1.88 -8.14 18.09
CA LYS A 177 2.17 -8.60 16.73
C LYS A 177 0.92 -8.56 15.86
N ALA A 178 -0.27 -8.49 16.46
CA ALA A 178 -1.54 -8.29 15.79
C ALA A 178 -2.34 -7.19 16.49
N THR A 179 -3.21 -6.49 15.73
CA THR A 179 -4.14 -5.51 16.26
C THR A 179 -5.31 -6.22 16.93
N ALA A 180 -5.72 -5.77 18.11
CA ALA A 180 -7.00 -6.10 18.73
C ALA A 180 -7.75 -4.81 19.03
N ASP A 181 -8.90 -4.63 18.44
CA ASP A 181 -9.80 -3.48 18.61
C ASP A 181 -11.25 -3.90 18.85
N GLY A 182 -11.46 -5.20 19.12
CA GLY A 182 -12.76 -5.76 19.44
C GLY A 182 -13.43 -5.06 20.63
N ARG A 183 -14.75 -4.99 20.60
CA ARG A 183 -15.58 -4.44 21.67
C ARG A 183 -16.66 -5.44 22.06
N LEU A 184 -16.97 -5.51 23.37
CA LEU A 184 -18.05 -6.37 23.84
C LEU A 184 -19.38 -5.95 23.21
N SER A 185 -20.10 -6.92 22.65
CA SER A 185 -21.45 -6.73 22.12
C SER A 185 -22.53 -6.75 23.23
N ALA A 186 -22.23 -7.31 24.38
CA ALA A 186 -23.12 -7.41 25.53
C ALA A 186 -22.32 -7.39 26.83
N SER A 187 -22.90 -6.85 27.91
CA SER A 187 -22.27 -6.80 29.23
C SER A 187 -22.07 -8.19 29.82
N LEU A 188 -20.98 -8.36 30.56
CA LEU A 188 -20.61 -9.57 31.29
C LEU A 188 -20.73 -9.32 32.80
N GLY A 189 -21.93 -9.44 33.31
CA GLY A 189 -22.26 -9.11 34.71
C GLY A 189 -21.92 -7.65 35.05
N GLU A 190 -21.30 -7.47 36.21
CA GLU A 190 -20.81 -6.16 36.67
C GLU A 190 -19.34 -5.94 36.29
N LEU A 191 -18.64 -6.98 35.76
CA LEU A 191 -17.20 -6.91 35.44
C LEU A 191 -16.90 -6.04 34.24
N PHE A 192 -17.67 -6.21 33.16
CA PHE A 192 -17.44 -5.54 31.89
C PHE A 192 -18.76 -5.15 31.23
N GLN A 193 -18.82 -3.95 30.67
CA GLN A 193 -20.03 -3.42 30.03
C GLN A 193 -19.99 -3.63 28.50
N ALA A 194 -21.15 -3.63 27.86
CA ALA A 194 -21.24 -3.57 26.41
C ALA A 194 -20.49 -2.35 25.89
N GLY A 195 -19.63 -2.54 24.88
CA GLY A 195 -18.74 -1.51 24.35
C GLY A 195 -17.33 -1.51 24.96
N ASP A 196 -17.11 -2.20 26.09
CA ASP A 196 -15.77 -2.30 26.68
C ASP A 196 -14.79 -3.01 25.75
N GLY A 197 -13.55 -2.53 25.77
CA GLY A 197 -12.42 -3.06 25.04
C GLY A 197 -11.26 -2.08 25.01
N VAL A 198 -10.04 -2.61 25.09
CA VAL A 198 -8.79 -1.85 24.99
C VAL A 198 -8.16 -2.15 23.64
N THR A 199 -7.79 -1.12 22.91
CA THR A 199 -7.10 -1.30 21.61
C THR A 199 -5.63 -1.62 21.85
N ILE A 200 -5.18 -2.75 21.33
CA ILE A 200 -3.75 -3.09 21.21
C ILE A 200 -3.35 -2.87 19.76
N THR A 201 -2.40 -1.99 19.55
CA THR A 201 -1.88 -1.71 18.21
C THR A 201 -0.42 -2.14 18.14
N PRO A 202 -0.03 -2.93 17.16
CA PRO A 202 1.38 -3.27 16.93
C PRO A 202 2.22 -2.03 16.75
N LYS A 203 3.35 -1.96 17.45
CA LYS A 203 4.37 -0.92 17.18
C LYS A 203 4.97 -1.08 15.78
N THR A 204 4.91 -2.31 15.24
CA THR A 204 5.25 -2.66 13.86
C THR A 204 4.29 -3.76 13.44
N PRO A 205 3.43 -3.58 12.47
CA PRO A 205 2.55 -4.64 11.98
C PRO A 205 3.41 -5.70 11.26
N LEU A 206 3.75 -6.77 11.94
CA LEU A 206 4.27 -7.99 11.32
C LEU A 206 3.07 -8.91 11.10
N HIS A 207 2.59 -8.96 9.88
CA HIS A 207 1.40 -9.73 9.55
C HIS A 207 1.71 -11.22 9.37
N PHE A 208 2.99 -11.56 9.07
CA PHE A 208 3.43 -12.94 8.84
C PHE A 208 4.88 -13.11 9.24
N ILE A 209 5.27 -14.34 9.54
CA ILE A 209 6.67 -14.69 9.80
C ILE A 209 7.31 -14.92 8.43
N PRO A 210 8.27 -14.09 7.99
CA PRO A 210 8.90 -14.22 6.68
C PRO A 210 9.45 -15.62 6.39
N GLU A 211 9.95 -16.31 7.42
CA GLU A 211 10.50 -17.66 7.31
C GLU A 211 9.46 -18.70 6.87
N GLU A 212 8.20 -18.55 7.25
CA GLU A 212 7.09 -19.42 6.80
C GLU A 212 6.81 -19.28 5.30
N HIS A 213 7.24 -18.17 4.72
CA HIS A 213 7.12 -17.87 3.29
C HIS A 213 8.45 -17.93 2.55
N GLY A 214 9.46 -18.57 3.13
CA GLY A 214 10.76 -18.75 2.51
C GLY A 214 11.59 -17.48 2.40
N LEU A 215 11.40 -16.51 3.30
CA LEU A 215 12.18 -15.28 3.41
C LEU A 215 12.89 -15.24 4.78
N SER A 216 14.12 -14.74 4.80
CA SER A 216 14.83 -14.48 6.04
C SER A 216 14.47 -13.12 6.61
N SER A 217 13.86 -13.08 7.80
CA SER A 217 13.56 -11.81 8.51
C SER A 217 14.83 -11.02 8.83
N VAL A 218 15.93 -11.73 9.17
CA VAL A 218 17.24 -11.12 9.44
C VAL A 218 17.77 -10.41 8.18
N ALA A 219 17.69 -11.05 7.01
CA ALA A 219 18.12 -10.45 5.76
C ALA A 219 17.22 -9.26 5.35
N LEU A 220 15.91 -9.34 5.61
CA LEU A 220 14.97 -8.24 5.35
C LEU A 220 15.24 -7.00 6.23
N GLN A 221 15.89 -7.13 7.40
CA GLN A 221 16.32 -5.98 8.21
C GLN A 221 17.31 -5.06 7.47
N ARG A 222 17.97 -5.58 6.42
CA ARG A 222 18.84 -4.75 5.56
C ARG A 222 18.07 -3.60 4.90
N ILE A 223 16.77 -3.76 4.65
CA ILE A 223 15.89 -2.72 4.11
C ILE A 223 15.91 -1.49 5.01
N ASP A 224 15.86 -1.66 6.33
CA ASP A 224 15.85 -0.56 7.30
C ASP A 224 17.10 0.29 7.19
N SER A 225 18.26 -0.37 7.15
CA SER A 225 19.54 0.33 7.05
C SER A 225 19.67 1.10 5.74
N ILE A 226 19.23 0.51 4.60
CA ILE A 226 19.27 1.18 3.30
C ILE A 226 18.32 2.39 3.27
N ALA A 227 17.08 2.22 3.74
CA ALA A 227 16.07 3.28 3.75
C ALA A 227 16.46 4.45 4.68
N LEU A 228 16.95 4.15 5.89
CA LEU A 228 17.43 5.17 6.84
C LEU A 228 18.69 5.88 6.32
N ASP A 229 19.58 5.18 5.63
CA ASP A 229 20.75 5.78 5.02
C ASP A 229 20.36 6.76 3.91
N GLY A 230 19.33 6.43 3.12
CA GLY A 230 18.75 7.34 2.15
C GLY A 230 18.25 8.65 2.77
N VAL A 231 17.58 8.58 3.91
CA VAL A 231 17.16 9.78 4.68
C VAL A 231 18.37 10.55 5.16
N ARG A 232 19.34 9.88 5.79
CA ARG A 232 20.56 10.54 6.33
C ARG A 232 21.37 11.23 5.26
N GLN A 233 21.51 10.64 4.08
CA GLN A 233 22.22 11.23 2.95
C GLN A 233 21.39 12.29 2.20
N GLY A 234 20.14 12.53 2.59
CA GLY A 234 19.23 13.49 1.95
C GLY A 234 18.83 13.07 0.54
N ALA A 235 18.68 11.76 0.29
CA ALA A 235 18.11 11.26 -0.94
C ALA A 235 16.60 11.53 -1.03
N TYR A 236 15.95 11.56 0.10
CA TYR A 236 14.55 11.95 0.31
C TYR A 236 14.32 12.29 1.79
N PRO A 237 13.31 13.10 2.13
CA PRO A 237 12.93 13.36 3.52
C PRO A 237 12.35 12.14 4.23
N GLY A 238 11.54 11.34 3.50
CA GLY A 238 10.94 10.14 4.02
C GLY A 238 10.42 9.21 2.94
N CYS A 239 10.06 7.97 3.34
CA CYS A 239 9.57 6.95 2.41
C CYS A 239 8.67 5.92 3.09
N GLN A 240 7.91 5.20 2.27
CA GLN A 240 7.16 3.99 2.61
C GLN A 240 7.73 2.80 1.83
N VAL A 241 7.84 1.64 2.46
CA VAL A 241 8.32 0.39 1.86
C VAL A 241 7.36 -0.73 2.18
N ILE A 242 6.86 -1.40 1.15
CA ILE A 242 6.04 -2.62 1.27
C ILE A 242 6.71 -3.75 0.50
N VAL A 243 6.76 -4.92 1.12
CA VAL A 243 7.10 -6.19 0.46
C VAL A 243 6.00 -7.19 0.78
N MET A 244 5.40 -7.75 -0.27
CA MET A 244 4.45 -8.85 -0.14
C MET A 244 5.02 -10.11 -0.77
N LYS A 245 4.70 -11.25 -0.17
CA LYS A 245 5.03 -12.59 -0.68
C LYS A 245 3.78 -13.45 -0.64
N GLU A 246 3.40 -13.98 -1.81
CA GLU A 246 2.21 -14.86 -1.92
C GLU A 246 0.92 -14.23 -1.35
N GLY A 247 0.76 -12.92 -1.52
CA GLY A 247 -0.39 -12.16 -1.02
C GLY A 247 -0.29 -11.71 0.44
N HIS A 248 0.78 -12.05 1.14
CA HIS A 248 1.00 -11.70 2.55
C HIS A 248 2.04 -10.59 2.70
N VAL A 249 1.79 -9.64 3.60
CA VAL A 249 2.70 -8.52 3.86
C VAL A 249 3.85 -9.01 4.74
N MET A 250 5.08 -8.96 4.22
CA MET A 250 6.31 -9.33 4.92
C MET A 250 7.02 -8.11 5.49
N VAL A 251 6.96 -6.98 4.80
CA VAL A 251 7.50 -5.69 5.24
C VAL A 251 6.46 -4.62 4.99
N ASP A 252 6.17 -3.81 6.02
CA ASP A 252 5.33 -2.62 5.94
C ASP A 252 5.95 -1.57 6.86
N LYS A 253 6.80 -0.71 6.29
CA LYS A 253 7.63 0.21 7.06
C LYS A 253 7.63 1.61 6.49
N THR A 254 7.76 2.58 7.40
CA THR A 254 7.89 4.00 7.07
C THR A 254 9.17 4.55 7.68
N PHE A 255 9.82 5.48 6.98
CA PHE A 255 11.07 6.07 7.43
C PHE A 255 11.06 7.58 7.21
N GLY A 256 11.71 8.31 8.12
CA GLY A 256 11.88 9.75 7.99
C GLY A 256 10.60 10.56 8.25
N THR A 257 10.48 11.69 7.58
CA THR A 257 9.47 12.71 7.80
C THR A 257 8.96 13.26 6.46
N HIS A 258 7.92 14.11 6.50
CA HIS A 258 7.35 14.69 5.27
C HIS A 258 8.33 15.65 4.56
N THR A 259 9.06 16.48 5.33
CA THR A 259 9.88 17.57 4.75
C THR A 259 11.28 17.70 5.32
N GLY A 260 11.65 16.86 6.30
CA GLY A 260 12.93 16.90 7.01
C GLY A 260 12.78 17.13 8.51
N THR A 261 13.86 17.50 9.18
CA THR A 261 13.91 17.65 10.63
C THR A 261 12.81 18.57 11.16
N GLY A 262 12.12 18.13 12.22
CA GLY A 262 11.04 18.88 12.86
C GLY A 262 9.67 18.79 12.20
N SER A 263 9.54 18.11 11.05
CA SER A 263 8.23 17.88 10.42
C SER A 263 7.59 16.57 10.86
N ALA A 264 6.32 16.36 10.45
CA ALA A 264 5.56 15.15 10.74
C ALA A 264 6.30 13.90 10.25
N ARG A 265 6.32 12.84 11.07
CA ARG A 265 6.85 11.52 10.66
C ARG A 265 5.95 10.89 9.62
N VAL A 266 6.55 10.20 8.66
CA VAL A 266 5.81 9.45 7.65
C VAL A 266 4.97 8.36 8.32
N GLN A 267 3.68 8.32 7.97
CA GLN A 267 2.72 7.31 8.41
C GLN A 267 2.41 6.33 7.26
N PRO A 268 2.00 5.09 7.55
CA PRO A 268 1.61 4.13 6.49
C PRO A 268 0.41 4.60 5.65
N THR A 269 -0.40 5.50 6.19
CA THR A 269 -1.58 6.07 5.53
C THR A 269 -1.30 7.35 4.75
N ASP A 270 -0.10 7.90 4.82
CA ASP A 270 0.26 9.12 4.11
C ASP A 270 0.24 8.91 2.60
N ILE A 271 -0.24 9.93 1.90
CA ILE A 271 -0.52 9.90 0.47
C ILE A 271 0.61 10.56 -0.30
N TYR A 272 1.17 9.87 -1.28
CA TYR A 272 2.27 10.32 -2.14
C TYR A 272 1.81 10.59 -3.56
N ASP A 273 2.38 11.59 -4.22
CA ASP A 273 2.31 11.75 -5.67
C ASP A 273 3.08 10.59 -6.35
N LEU A 274 2.35 9.74 -7.03
CA LEU A 274 2.91 8.53 -7.66
C LEU A 274 3.73 8.81 -8.91
N ALA A 275 3.64 10.02 -9.48
CA ALA A 275 4.25 10.38 -10.75
C ALA A 275 3.94 9.32 -11.83
N SER A 276 4.95 8.80 -12.53
CA SER A 276 4.74 7.82 -13.62
C SER A 276 4.20 6.46 -13.19
N LEU A 277 4.13 6.12 -11.90
CA LEU A 277 3.33 4.96 -11.47
C LEU A 277 1.84 5.13 -11.81
N SER A 278 1.36 6.35 -12.02
CA SER A 278 0.01 6.64 -12.54
C SER A 278 -0.27 5.94 -13.87
N LYS A 279 0.77 5.70 -14.67
CA LYS A 279 0.63 4.97 -15.94
C LYS A 279 0.13 3.55 -15.73
N THR A 280 0.74 2.82 -14.81
CA THR A 280 0.47 1.39 -14.57
C THR A 280 -0.62 1.16 -13.52
N THR A 281 -0.71 2.02 -12.51
CA THR A 281 -1.72 1.93 -11.46
C THR A 281 -3.06 2.60 -11.88
N GLY A 282 -3.05 3.38 -12.96
CA GLY A 282 -4.21 4.10 -13.51
C GLY A 282 -4.47 3.76 -14.97
N THR A 283 -3.80 4.44 -15.89
CA THR A 283 -4.13 4.40 -17.33
C THR A 283 -4.10 3.01 -17.94
N VAL A 284 -3.04 2.23 -17.69
CA VAL A 284 -2.93 0.84 -18.19
C VAL A 284 -4.03 -0.02 -17.58
N LEU A 285 -4.30 0.15 -16.28
CA LEU A 285 -5.36 -0.59 -15.59
C LEU A 285 -6.74 -0.33 -16.22
N ALA A 286 -7.05 0.95 -16.54
CA ALA A 286 -8.28 1.32 -17.25
C ALA A 286 -8.33 0.72 -18.67
N LEU A 287 -7.21 0.74 -19.39
CA LEU A 287 -7.10 0.15 -20.72
C LEU A 287 -7.26 -1.38 -20.69
N MET A 288 -6.66 -2.06 -19.72
CA MET A 288 -6.82 -3.49 -19.51
C MET A 288 -8.31 -3.85 -19.34
N LYS A 289 -9.06 -3.07 -18.56
CA LYS A 289 -10.50 -3.28 -18.36
C LYS A 289 -11.30 -3.05 -19.64
N LEU A 290 -10.97 -2.02 -20.41
CA LEU A 290 -11.63 -1.75 -21.68
C LEU A 290 -11.28 -2.79 -22.74
N TYR A 291 -10.04 -3.28 -22.78
CA TYR A 291 -9.60 -4.37 -23.63
C TYR A 291 -10.34 -5.68 -23.29
N ASP A 292 -10.43 -5.99 -22.01
CA ASP A 292 -11.16 -7.15 -21.48
C ASP A 292 -12.66 -7.14 -21.87
N LYS A 293 -13.23 -5.92 -21.99
CA LYS A 293 -14.59 -5.69 -22.49
C LYS A 293 -14.69 -5.65 -24.04
N GLY A 294 -13.60 -5.94 -24.75
CA GLY A 294 -13.58 -5.93 -26.23
C GLY A 294 -13.82 -4.55 -26.86
N ARG A 295 -13.48 -3.43 -26.15
CA ARG A 295 -13.78 -2.08 -26.62
C ARG A 295 -12.76 -1.53 -27.62
N PHE A 296 -11.60 -2.14 -27.77
CA PHE A 296 -10.56 -1.82 -28.75
C PHE A 296 -9.61 -3.01 -28.94
N ASN A 297 -8.79 -2.97 -30.02
CA ASN A 297 -7.68 -3.88 -30.25
C ASN A 297 -6.35 -3.13 -30.13
N LEU A 298 -5.28 -3.82 -29.73
CA LEU A 298 -3.94 -3.22 -29.60
C LEU A 298 -3.41 -2.65 -30.93
N THR A 299 -3.84 -3.21 -32.05
CA THR A 299 -3.47 -2.78 -33.41
C THR A 299 -4.30 -1.63 -33.95
N ASP A 300 -5.36 -1.24 -33.26
CA ASP A 300 -6.18 -0.11 -33.68
C ASP A 300 -5.37 1.19 -33.67
N ARG A 301 -5.66 2.08 -34.62
CA ARG A 301 -5.02 3.40 -34.68
C ARG A 301 -5.67 4.35 -33.69
N ILE A 302 -4.86 5.07 -32.92
CA ILE A 302 -5.38 6.05 -31.96
C ILE A 302 -6.24 7.13 -32.63
N ALA A 303 -5.94 7.48 -33.90
CA ALA A 303 -6.68 8.47 -34.68
C ALA A 303 -8.10 8.03 -35.02
N ASP A 304 -8.43 6.73 -34.98
CA ASP A 304 -9.79 6.23 -35.21
C ASP A 304 -10.72 6.62 -34.04
N TYR A 305 -10.16 6.86 -32.86
CA TYR A 305 -10.85 7.28 -31.64
C TYR A 305 -10.72 8.77 -31.34
N LEU A 306 -9.61 9.41 -31.78
CA LEU A 306 -9.28 10.80 -31.54
C LEU A 306 -9.20 11.59 -32.87
N PRO A 307 -10.31 12.16 -33.35
CA PRO A 307 -10.42 12.74 -34.69
C PRO A 307 -9.41 13.87 -34.99
N PHE A 308 -8.94 14.60 -33.97
CA PHE A 308 -7.96 15.68 -34.17
C PHE A 308 -6.60 15.20 -34.70
N LEU A 309 -6.34 13.85 -34.65
CA LEU A 309 -5.12 13.24 -35.18
C LEU A 309 -5.26 12.74 -36.62
N GLN A 310 -6.47 12.61 -37.15
CA GLN A 310 -6.73 11.97 -38.48
C GLN A 310 -6.02 12.66 -39.65
N ARG A 311 -5.86 13.97 -39.60
CA ARG A 311 -5.22 14.75 -40.66
C ARG A 311 -3.78 15.16 -40.32
N THR A 312 -3.13 14.41 -39.43
CA THR A 312 -1.77 14.68 -38.98
C THR A 312 -0.82 13.53 -39.35
N ASN A 313 0.47 13.73 -39.15
CA ASN A 313 1.47 12.66 -39.28
C ASN A 313 1.41 11.59 -38.17
N LYS A 314 0.39 11.65 -37.30
CA LYS A 314 0.15 10.72 -36.19
C LYS A 314 -0.99 9.75 -36.47
N LYS A 315 -1.64 9.87 -37.65
CA LYS A 315 -2.82 9.08 -38.03
C LYS A 315 -2.61 7.56 -37.95
N ASP A 316 -1.37 7.09 -38.16
CA ASP A 316 -1.04 5.67 -38.23
C ASP A 316 -0.36 5.14 -36.94
N ILE A 317 -0.44 5.87 -35.83
CA ILE A 317 0.04 5.42 -34.53
C ILE A 317 -0.94 4.40 -33.97
N THR A 318 -0.47 3.20 -33.62
CA THR A 318 -1.28 2.19 -32.96
C THR A 318 -1.27 2.34 -31.44
N ILE A 319 -2.31 1.81 -30.78
CA ILE A 319 -2.41 1.79 -29.32
C ILE A 319 -1.23 1.00 -28.71
N GLN A 320 -0.84 -0.11 -29.34
CA GLN A 320 0.32 -0.90 -28.92
C GLN A 320 1.64 -0.09 -28.96
N GLU A 321 1.85 0.71 -30.00
CA GLU A 321 3.04 1.57 -30.11
C GLU A 321 3.10 2.62 -29.01
N LEU A 322 1.95 3.16 -28.59
CA LEU A 322 1.88 4.08 -27.45
C LEU A 322 2.27 3.38 -26.15
N LEU A 323 1.72 2.18 -25.90
CA LEU A 323 2.01 1.38 -24.71
C LEU A 323 3.48 0.97 -24.62
N TYR A 324 4.13 0.66 -25.75
CA TYR A 324 5.56 0.33 -25.82
C TYR A 324 6.48 1.55 -25.82
N HIS A 325 5.96 2.77 -25.83
CA HIS A 325 6.74 4.00 -26.05
C HIS A 325 7.55 3.96 -27.36
N GLN A 326 6.92 3.51 -28.45
CA GLN A 326 7.53 3.34 -29.78
C GLN A 326 6.81 4.12 -30.88
N SER A 327 5.95 5.04 -30.48
CA SER A 327 5.10 5.80 -31.40
C SER A 327 5.84 6.89 -32.20
N GLY A 328 7.07 7.24 -31.83
CA GLY A 328 7.80 8.37 -32.42
C GLY A 328 7.40 9.75 -31.87
N LEU A 329 6.48 9.82 -30.91
CA LEU A 329 6.08 11.05 -30.22
C LEU A 329 7.24 11.62 -29.38
N PRO A 330 7.27 12.93 -29.13
CA PRO A 330 8.25 13.54 -28.23
C PRO A 330 8.08 13.02 -26.79
N PRO A 331 9.14 13.04 -25.96
CA PRO A 331 9.05 12.63 -24.55
C PRO A 331 8.01 13.39 -23.75
N GLY A 332 7.89 14.70 -23.99
CA GLY A 332 6.93 15.58 -23.35
C GLY A 332 6.70 16.84 -24.18
N ILE A 333 5.64 17.55 -23.89
CA ILE A 333 5.32 18.87 -24.44
C ILE A 333 5.09 19.80 -23.26
N ALA A 334 5.81 20.92 -23.24
CA ALA A 334 5.67 21.94 -22.19
C ALA A 334 4.43 22.83 -22.45
N PHE A 335 3.24 22.25 -22.33
CA PHE A 335 1.97 22.91 -22.63
C PHE A 335 1.80 24.23 -21.88
N TYR A 336 2.29 24.34 -20.66
CA TYR A 336 2.21 25.56 -19.85
C TYR A 336 2.79 26.79 -20.53
N ARG A 337 3.68 26.61 -21.52
CA ARG A 337 4.23 27.76 -22.31
C ARG A 337 3.14 28.52 -23.06
N GLU A 338 2.15 27.80 -23.56
CA GLU A 338 1.03 28.43 -24.28
C GLU A 338 0.16 29.31 -23.37
N ALA A 339 0.18 28.99 -22.07
CA ALA A 339 -0.53 29.79 -21.06
C ALA A 339 0.29 30.95 -20.50
N ILE A 340 1.59 31.02 -20.80
CA ILE A 340 2.46 32.14 -20.40
C ILE A 340 2.28 33.28 -21.42
N ASP A 341 2.10 34.50 -20.93
CA ASP A 341 2.05 35.71 -21.73
C ASP A 341 3.47 36.11 -22.11
N GLU A 342 3.81 36.01 -23.40
CA GLU A 342 5.13 36.33 -23.93
C GLU A 342 5.50 37.81 -23.81
N ASP A 343 4.53 38.69 -23.76
CA ASP A 343 4.72 40.14 -23.58
C ASP A 343 4.97 40.50 -22.10
N SER A 344 4.78 39.56 -21.19
CA SER A 344 4.96 39.77 -19.74
C SER A 344 6.40 39.68 -19.24
N TYR A 345 7.35 39.29 -20.09
CA TYR A 345 8.77 39.18 -19.73
C TYR A 345 9.68 39.58 -20.91
N GLU A 346 10.87 40.07 -20.59
CA GLU A 346 11.85 40.44 -21.61
C GLU A 346 12.78 39.29 -21.99
N GLY A 347 13.05 39.12 -23.27
CA GLY A 347 14.00 38.20 -23.84
C GLY A 347 13.49 36.75 -23.87
N ARG A 348 14.30 35.79 -23.41
CA ARG A 348 13.96 34.35 -23.43
C ARG A 348 13.46 33.90 -22.06
N LEU A 349 12.53 32.97 -22.04
CA LEU A 349 12.05 32.34 -20.80
C LEU A 349 13.10 31.37 -20.21
N PHE A 350 13.90 30.73 -21.06
CA PHE A 350 14.93 29.75 -20.67
C PHE A 350 16.27 30.05 -21.32
N MET A 351 17.33 29.78 -20.53
CA MET A 351 18.72 29.89 -20.98
C MET A 351 19.51 28.64 -20.59
N SER A 352 20.61 28.37 -21.32
CA SER A 352 21.54 27.27 -20.99
C SER A 352 22.50 27.61 -19.85
N ARG A 353 22.60 28.88 -19.45
CA ARG A 353 23.48 29.39 -18.40
C ARG A 353 22.70 30.30 -17.45
N LYS A 354 23.17 30.36 -16.20
CA LYS A 354 22.66 31.30 -15.21
C LYS A 354 23.05 32.74 -15.60
N ASP A 355 22.11 33.64 -15.50
CA ASP A 355 22.34 35.10 -15.55
C ASP A 355 21.39 35.81 -14.57
N ALA A 356 21.42 37.15 -14.55
CA ALA A 356 20.60 37.96 -13.64
C ALA A 356 19.09 37.77 -13.86
N ARG A 357 18.65 37.53 -15.11
CA ARG A 357 17.23 37.29 -15.45
C ARG A 357 16.81 35.83 -15.31
N HIS A 358 17.76 34.89 -15.33
CA HIS A 358 17.53 33.43 -15.25
C HIS A 358 18.21 32.84 -14.02
N PRO A 359 17.78 33.18 -12.79
CA PRO A 359 18.40 32.71 -11.56
C PRO A 359 18.01 31.29 -11.18
N LEU A 360 16.89 30.74 -11.71
CA LEU A 360 16.33 29.45 -11.30
C LEU A 360 16.83 28.32 -12.16
N GLN A 361 17.49 27.34 -11.54
CA GLN A 361 17.90 26.12 -12.20
C GLN A 361 16.74 25.11 -12.19
N LEU A 362 16.29 24.68 -13.37
CA LEU A 362 15.23 23.67 -13.56
C LEU A 362 15.79 22.31 -14.01
N GLY A 363 17.01 22.28 -14.50
CA GLY A 363 17.67 21.09 -15.01
C GLY A 363 19.17 21.28 -15.11
N THR A 364 19.90 20.27 -15.59
CA THR A 364 21.38 20.29 -15.65
C THR A 364 21.92 21.50 -16.43
N SER A 365 21.22 21.88 -17.51
CA SER A 365 21.59 22.99 -18.39
C SER A 365 20.39 23.86 -18.77
N THR A 366 19.44 24.05 -17.83
CA THR A 366 18.25 24.86 -18.07
C THR A 366 18.05 25.80 -16.89
N TRP A 367 18.13 27.08 -17.18
CA TRP A 367 17.91 28.18 -16.24
C TRP A 367 16.71 29.00 -16.72
N ALA A 368 15.83 29.40 -15.79
CA ALA A 368 14.55 30.03 -16.10
C ALA A 368 14.44 31.43 -15.54
N ASN A 369 13.73 32.29 -16.29
CA ASN A 369 13.23 33.55 -15.81
C ASN A 369 11.89 33.32 -15.10
N PRO A 370 11.78 33.55 -13.77
CA PRO A 370 10.54 33.38 -13.05
C PRO A 370 9.57 34.57 -13.17
N ASN A 371 9.99 35.66 -13.79
CA ASN A 371 9.23 36.92 -13.87
C ASN A 371 8.38 36.93 -15.13
N PHE A 372 7.27 36.20 -15.11
CA PHE A 372 6.26 36.18 -16.17
C PHE A 372 4.85 36.24 -15.56
N ALA A 373 3.86 36.56 -16.39
CA ALA A 373 2.45 36.42 -16.10
C ALA A 373 1.82 35.34 -16.97
N PHE A 374 0.71 34.78 -16.52
CA PHE A 374 -0.13 33.92 -17.36
C PHE A 374 -1.11 34.76 -18.19
N LYS A 375 -1.45 34.26 -19.38
CA LYS A 375 -2.55 34.78 -20.17
C LYS A 375 -3.86 34.67 -19.39
N LYS A 376 -4.56 35.79 -19.27
CA LYS A 376 -5.81 35.88 -18.51
C LYS A 376 -6.92 34.98 -19.07
N GLU A 377 -6.88 34.67 -20.37
CA GLU A 377 -7.84 33.74 -21.00
C GLU A 377 -7.72 32.30 -20.52
N TYR A 378 -6.54 31.87 -20.04
CA TYR A 378 -6.29 30.49 -19.61
C TYR A 378 -6.14 30.32 -18.11
N VAL A 379 -5.51 31.27 -17.41
CA VAL A 379 -5.20 31.11 -15.99
C VAL A 379 -5.71 32.29 -15.16
N SER A 380 -6.38 31.96 -14.06
CA SER A 380 -6.87 32.92 -13.06
C SER A 380 -6.34 32.58 -11.66
N LYS A 381 -6.21 33.62 -10.82
CA LYS A 381 -5.93 33.47 -9.38
C LYS A 381 -7.19 33.17 -8.55
N VAL A 382 -8.35 33.30 -9.16
CA VAL A 382 -9.65 33.14 -8.50
C VAL A 382 -10.46 32.10 -9.27
N LYS A 383 -11.12 31.20 -8.56
CA LYS A 383 -12.09 30.27 -9.13
C LYS A 383 -13.31 31.04 -9.58
N THR A 384 -13.70 30.87 -10.85
CA THR A 384 -14.95 31.41 -11.42
C THR A 384 -15.64 30.34 -12.27
N GLY A 385 -16.79 30.66 -12.89
CA GLY A 385 -17.48 29.72 -13.77
C GLY A 385 -16.63 29.20 -14.94
N ASP A 386 -15.70 30.02 -15.46
CA ASP A 386 -14.84 29.65 -16.59
C ASP A 386 -13.53 28.98 -16.15
N TYR A 387 -13.05 29.24 -14.93
CA TYR A 387 -11.79 28.72 -14.40
C TYR A 387 -12.09 27.69 -13.33
N THR A 388 -12.31 26.46 -13.75
CA THR A 388 -12.83 25.37 -12.90
C THR A 388 -11.78 24.35 -12.48
N LEU A 389 -10.63 24.27 -13.20
CA LEU A 389 -9.59 23.29 -12.95
C LEU A 389 -8.48 23.87 -12.09
N GLN A 390 -8.32 23.37 -10.88
CA GLN A 390 -7.30 23.86 -9.96
C GLN A 390 -5.93 23.23 -10.26
N ILE A 391 -4.89 24.03 -10.47
CA ILE A 391 -3.52 23.59 -10.77
C ILE A 391 -2.56 23.76 -9.60
N CYS A 392 -2.89 24.61 -8.65
CA CYS A 392 -2.29 24.72 -7.30
C CYS A 392 -3.24 25.53 -6.39
N ASP A 393 -2.82 25.83 -5.17
CA ASP A 393 -3.66 26.56 -4.19
C ASP A 393 -4.27 27.85 -4.71
N SER A 394 -3.51 28.58 -5.54
CA SER A 394 -3.85 29.95 -5.96
C SER A 394 -4.01 30.10 -7.48
N LEU A 395 -4.03 29.01 -8.24
CA LEU A 395 -4.14 29.08 -9.70
C LEU A 395 -5.21 28.12 -10.24
N TRP A 396 -6.02 28.65 -11.13
CA TRP A 396 -7.14 27.97 -11.76
C TRP A 396 -7.04 28.07 -13.28
N LEU A 397 -7.28 26.96 -13.98
CA LEU A 397 -7.20 26.85 -15.43
C LEU A 397 -8.61 26.83 -16.03
N ASN A 398 -8.75 27.53 -17.16
CA ASN A 398 -9.93 27.45 -18.03
C ASN A 398 -9.84 26.15 -18.86
N PRO A 399 -10.85 25.29 -18.88
CA PRO A 399 -10.88 24.06 -19.69
C PRO A 399 -10.70 24.29 -21.20
N SER A 400 -10.96 25.50 -21.70
CA SER A 400 -10.70 25.86 -23.11
C SER A 400 -9.25 25.63 -23.54
N PHE A 401 -8.31 25.64 -22.58
CA PHE A 401 -6.89 25.33 -22.77
C PHE A 401 -6.63 23.96 -23.38
N PHE A 402 -7.54 22.99 -23.19
CA PHE A 402 -7.39 21.65 -23.78
C PHE A 402 -7.32 21.68 -25.32
N LYS A 403 -7.96 22.65 -25.97
CA LYS A 403 -7.85 22.83 -27.42
C LYS A 403 -6.42 23.19 -27.85
N GLU A 404 -5.74 24.05 -27.08
CA GLU A 404 -4.32 24.35 -27.32
C GLU A 404 -3.43 23.13 -27.12
N MET A 405 -3.74 22.30 -26.14
CA MET A 405 -3.01 21.05 -25.93
C MET A 405 -3.19 20.08 -27.09
N GLU A 406 -4.41 19.86 -27.57
CA GLU A 406 -4.70 19.02 -28.73
C GLU A 406 -3.95 19.54 -29.98
N LYS A 407 -3.99 20.85 -30.23
CA LYS A 407 -3.24 21.49 -31.32
C LYS A 407 -1.73 21.25 -31.20
N LYS A 408 -1.15 21.47 -30.03
CA LYS A 408 0.28 21.22 -29.79
C LYS A 408 0.67 19.73 -29.96
N ILE A 409 -0.19 18.80 -29.59
CA ILE A 409 0.03 17.39 -29.87
C ILE A 409 -0.06 17.13 -31.38
N ALA A 410 -1.05 17.68 -32.06
CA ALA A 410 -1.24 17.53 -33.50
C ALA A 410 -0.05 18.07 -34.31
N ASP A 411 0.51 19.21 -33.90
CA ASP A 411 1.63 19.88 -34.57
C ASP A 411 3.01 19.34 -34.14
N ALA A 412 3.11 18.55 -33.06
CA ALA A 412 4.37 18.06 -32.53
C ALA A 412 5.16 17.25 -33.58
N PRO A 413 6.48 17.45 -33.71
CA PRO A 413 7.28 16.72 -34.67
C PRO A 413 7.38 15.23 -34.29
N MET A 414 7.30 14.38 -35.31
CA MET A 414 7.51 12.94 -35.16
C MET A 414 8.96 12.56 -35.38
N LYS A 415 9.43 11.55 -34.66
CA LYS A 415 10.72 10.88 -34.86
C LYS A 415 10.50 9.45 -35.37
N PRO A 416 11.53 8.73 -35.83
CA PRO A 416 11.40 7.32 -36.18
C PRO A 416 10.78 6.52 -35.03
N LYS A 417 9.99 5.49 -35.38
CA LYS A 417 9.32 4.59 -34.44
C LYS A 417 10.32 3.64 -33.73
N THR A 418 11.15 4.22 -32.88
CA THR A 418 12.08 3.50 -31.98
C THR A 418 11.67 3.70 -30.55
N TYR A 419 12.29 2.98 -29.62
CA TYR A 419 12.03 3.20 -28.19
C TYR A 419 12.40 4.63 -27.78
N ARG A 420 11.39 5.35 -27.32
CA ARG A 420 11.52 6.68 -26.73
C ARG A 420 10.40 6.88 -25.71
N TYR A 421 10.76 6.85 -24.43
CA TYR A 421 9.80 7.14 -23.38
C TYR A 421 9.05 8.44 -23.66
N SER A 422 7.71 8.37 -23.68
CA SER A 422 6.85 9.51 -24.04
C SER A 422 5.66 9.61 -23.10
N ASP A 423 5.56 10.71 -22.37
CA ASP A 423 4.39 11.08 -21.58
C ASP A 423 3.23 11.48 -22.48
N VAL A 424 3.52 12.07 -23.67
CA VAL A 424 2.49 12.46 -24.65
C VAL A 424 1.66 11.25 -25.09
N GLY A 425 2.30 10.09 -25.27
CA GLY A 425 1.59 8.85 -25.60
C GLY A 425 0.55 8.49 -24.53
N PHE A 426 0.88 8.65 -23.26
CA PHE A 426 -0.04 8.35 -22.17
C PHE A 426 -1.13 9.41 -21.98
N ILE A 427 -0.87 10.66 -22.37
CA ILE A 427 -1.93 11.68 -22.47
C ILE A 427 -2.96 11.27 -23.52
N LEU A 428 -2.53 10.78 -24.70
CA LEU A 428 -3.44 10.25 -25.73
C LEU A 428 -4.20 9.01 -25.23
N LEU A 429 -3.54 8.10 -24.52
CA LEU A 429 -4.19 6.92 -23.94
C LEU A 429 -5.25 7.29 -22.90
N ARG A 430 -5.06 8.35 -22.09
CA ARG A 430 -6.12 8.86 -21.22
C ARG A 430 -7.34 9.31 -22.03
N LEU A 431 -7.14 10.09 -23.11
CA LEU A 431 -8.23 10.53 -23.96
C LEU A 431 -8.96 9.35 -24.61
N LEU A 432 -8.23 8.30 -24.97
CA LEU A 432 -8.81 7.03 -25.44
C LEU A 432 -9.71 6.39 -24.37
N VAL A 433 -9.20 6.28 -23.13
CA VAL A 433 -9.98 5.73 -22.01
C VAL A 433 -11.29 6.49 -21.85
N GLU A 434 -11.25 7.81 -21.80
CA GLU A 434 -12.44 8.66 -21.63
C GLU A 434 -13.42 8.52 -22.80
N LYS A 435 -12.90 8.44 -24.02
CA LYS A 435 -13.72 8.20 -25.22
C LYS A 435 -14.45 6.87 -25.18
N LEU A 436 -13.74 5.80 -24.78
CA LEU A 436 -14.31 4.45 -24.75
C LEU A 436 -15.21 4.20 -23.54
N ALA A 437 -14.86 4.81 -22.39
CA ALA A 437 -15.63 4.68 -21.16
C ALA A 437 -16.86 5.58 -21.10
N GLY A 438 -16.89 6.66 -21.90
CA GLY A 438 -17.96 7.68 -21.91
C GLY A 438 -17.99 8.51 -20.61
N MET A 439 -16.89 8.55 -19.85
CA MET A 439 -16.76 9.30 -18.59
C MET A 439 -15.30 9.65 -18.31
N PRO A 440 -15.01 10.60 -17.40
CA PRO A 440 -13.65 10.91 -16.98
C PRO A 440 -12.90 9.69 -16.44
N MET A 441 -11.60 9.60 -16.73
CA MET A 441 -10.77 8.45 -16.39
C MET A 441 -10.68 8.22 -14.87
N ASP A 442 -10.60 9.26 -14.07
CA ASP A 442 -10.59 9.16 -12.60
C ASP A 442 -11.88 8.53 -12.07
N ALA A 443 -13.04 8.93 -12.59
CA ALA A 443 -14.33 8.33 -12.23
C ALA A 443 -14.43 6.87 -12.70
N TYR A 444 -13.91 6.55 -13.89
CA TYR A 444 -13.89 5.18 -14.40
C TYR A 444 -13.05 4.25 -13.52
N LEU A 445 -11.84 4.69 -13.15
CA LEU A 445 -10.94 3.95 -12.27
C LEU A 445 -11.53 3.76 -10.86
N GLN A 446 -12.16 4.80 -10.32
CA GLN A 446 -12.82 4.75 -9.02
C GLN A 446 -13.89 3.66 -9.02
N ARG A 447 -14.76 3.65 -10.02
CA ARG A 447 -15.89 2.71 -10.16
C ARG A 447 -15.44 1.27 -10.42
N GLU A 448 -14.48 1.07 -11.35
CA GLU A 448 -14.13 -0.27 -11.82
C GLU A 448 -13.09 -0.98 -10.92
N PHE A 449 -12.29 -0.21 -10.15
CA PHE A 449 -11.17 -0.73 -9.37
C PHE A 449 -11.10 -0.21 -7.94
N TYR A 450 -10.91 1.10 -7.73
CA TYR A 450 -10.47 1.59 -6.42
C TYR A 450 -11.53 1.40 -5.33
N GLU A 451 -12.77 1.77 -5.59
CA GLU A 451 -13.87 1.55 -4.66
C GLU A 451 -14.17 0.06 -4.41
N PRO A 452 -14.34 -0.80 -5.45
CA PRO A 452 -14.55 -2.23 -5.22
C PRO A 452 -13.37 -2.96 -4.55
N MET A 453 -12.15 -2.47 -4.69
CA MET A 453 -10.96 -3.00 -4.02
C MET A 453 -10.79 -2.45 -2.59
N GLY A 454 -11.61 -1.49 -2.16
CA GLY A 454 -11.47 -0.82 -0.88
C GLY A 454 -10.25 0.10 -0.77
N LEU A 455 -9.79 0.66 -1.90
CA LEU A 455 -8.65 1.59 -1.93
C LEU A 455 -9.12 3.01 -1.61
N GLU A 456 -9.16 3.33 -0.33
CA GLU A 456 -9.72 4.60 0.14
C GLU A 456 -8.81 5.80 -0.19
N ARG A 457 -7.50 5.59 -0.23
CA ARG A 457 -6.50 6.66 -0.37
C ARG A 457 -5.92 6.78 -1.77
N THR A 458 -6.29 5.87 -2.68
CA THR A 458 -5.90 5.91 -4.09
C THR A 458 -6.87 6.76 -4.88
N GLY A 459 -6.34 7.63 -5.72
CA GLY A 459 -7.14 8.45 -6.64
C GLY A 459 -6.44 9.72 -7.08
N TYR A 460 -7.08 10.40 -8.00
CA TYR A 460 -6.69 11.72 -8.45
C TYR A 460 -7.24 12.80 -7.50
N LEU A 461 -6.62 13.98 -7.51
CA LEU A 461 -7.08 15.16 -6.78
C LEU A 461 -7.35 14.90 -5.30
N PRO A 462 -6.34 14.44 -4.52
CA PRO A 462 -6.53 13.94 -3.15
C PRO A 462 -7.13 14.99 -2.20
N LEU A 463 -6.90 16.29 -2.42
CA LEU A 463 -7.43 17.36 -1.57
C LEU A 463 -8.95 17.53 -1.65
N ARG A 464 -9.63 16.83 -2.57
CA ARG A 464 -11.10 16.73 -2.58
C ARG A 464 -11.64 15.82 -1.47
N ARG A 465 -10.79 14.94 -0.92
CA ARG A 465 -11.15 13.90 0.05
C ARG A 465 -10.36 13.96 1.36
N PHE A 466 -9.13 14.47 1.32
CA PHE A 466 -8.20 14.42 2.43
C PHE A 466 -7.64 15.80 2.77
N PRO A 467 -7.34 16.08 4.04
CA PRO A 467 -6.64 17.30 4.43
C PRO A 467 -5.18 17.24 3.94
N LYS A 468 -4.57 18.41 3.71
CA LYS A 468 -3.16 18.50 3.28
C LYS A 468 -2.19 17.77 4.21
N SER A 469 -2.48 17.73 5.52
CA SER A 469 -1.63 17.07 6.52
C SER A 469 -1.42 15.57 6.27
N GLU A 470 -2.32 14.93 5.51
CA GLU A 470 -2.24 13.51 5.15
C GLU A 470 -1.57 13.27 3.79
N VAL A 471 -1.22 14.34 3.07
CA VAL A 471 -0.55 14.27 1.77
C VAL A 471 0.88 14.75 1.92
N VAL A 472 1.84 13.95 1.48
CA VAL A 472 3.26 14.31 1.56
C VAL A 472 3.58 15.35 0.48
N PRO A 473 4.24 16.48 0.81
CA PRO A 473 4.69 17.45 -0.19
C PRO A 473 5.63 16.82 -1.20
N SER A 474 5.38 17.01 -2.49
CA SER A 474 6.21 16.44 -3.56
C SER A 474 7.43 17.29 -3.88
N SER A 475 7.26 18.62 -4.01
CA SER A 475 8.34 19.54 -4.38
C SER A 475 8.00 20.99 -4.03
N VAL A 476 9.00 21.87 -4.13
CA VAL A 476 8.79 23.34 -4.14
C VAL A 476 8.93 23.82 -5.58
N ASP A 477 7.81 24.15 -6.20
CA ASP A 477 7.80 24.74 -7.55
C ASP A 477 8.11 26.24 -7.47
N ARG A 478 9.35 26.58 -7.74
CA ARG A 478 9.82 27.98 -7.70
C ARG A 478 9.60 28.74 -9.00
N PHE A 479 9.24 28.02 -10.07
CA PHE A 479 9.12 28.60 -11.41
C PHE A 479 7.67 28.85 -11.79
N LEU A 480 6.90 27.77 -12.01
CA LEU A 480 5.59 27.84 -12.67
C LEU A 480 4.47 28.22 -11.70
N ARG A 481 4.34 27.48 -10.59
CA ARG A 481 3.23 27.67 -9.61
C ARG A 481 3.64 28.45 -8.37
N LYS A 482 4.95 28.62 -8.13
CA LYS A 482 5.57 29.45 -7.08
C LYS A 482 5.07 29.09 -5.67
N THR A 483 4.89 27.81 -5.42
CA THR A 483 4.37 27.26 -4.15
C THR A 483 4.93 25.87 -3.86
N THR A 484 4.78 25.40 -2.63
CA THR A 484 4.99 24.00 -2.28
C THR A 484 3.84 23.16 -2.82
N LEU A 485 4.16 22.14 -3.60
CA LEU A 485 3.17 21.25 -4.17
C LEU A 485 2.85 20.14 -3.16
N GLN A 486 1.67 20.23 -2.55
CA GLN A 486 1.14 19.27 -1.59
C GLN A 486 -0.32 18.97 -1.92
N GLY A 487 -0.56 17.77 -2.44
CA GLY A 487 -1.87 17.36 -2.97
C GLY A 487 -2.17 17.85 -4.38
N PHE A 488 -1.21 18.54 -5.01
CA PHE A 488 -1.23 18.90 -6.43
C PHE A 488 -0.13 18.13 -7.15
N VAL A 489 -0.46 17.59 -8.33
CA VAL A 489 0.49 16.80 -9.11
C VAL A 489 1.74 17.62 -9.47
N HIS A 490 2.92 16.99 -9.30
CA HIS A 490 4.19 17.64 -9.64
C HIS A 490 4.31 17.91 -11.15
N ASP A 491 3.93 16.93 -11.98
CA ASP A 491 4.04 17.01 -13.45
C ASP A 491 3.24 18.17 -14.00
N GLU A 492 3.91 19.08 -14.73
CA GLU A 492 3.29 20.30 -15.24
C GLU A 492 2.26 20.00 -16.32
N ALA A 493 2.51 19.00 -17.19
CA ALA A 493 1.55 18.62 -18.23
C ALA A 493 0.27 18.06 -17.62
N ALA A 494 0.40 17.25 -16.56
CA ALA A 494 -0.75 16.74 -15.81
C ALA A 494 -1.49 17.85 -15.05
N ALA A 495 -0.77 18.82 -14.46
CA ALA A 495 -1.38 19.97 -13.79
C ALA A 495 -2.23 20.79 -14.76
N PHE A 496 -1.74 21.05 -15.98
CA PHE A 496 -2.47 21.74 -17.03
C PHE A 496 -3.57 20.90 -17.72
N GLN A 497 -3.77 19.68 -17.25
CA GLN A 497 -4.95 18.86 -17.51
C GLN A 497 -5.91 18.81 -16.32
N GLY A 498 -5.77 19.73 -15.36
CA GLY A 498 -6.60 19.75 -14.15
C GLY A 498 -6.23 18.69 -13.12
N GLY A 499 -5.03 18.10 -13.20
CA GLY A 499 -4.53 17.10 -12.26
C GLY A 499 -4.92 15.65 -12.57
N VAL A 500 -5.76 15.41 -13.59
CA VAL A 500 -6.14 14.07 -14.07
C VAL A 500 -5.49 13.84 -15.42
N SER A 501 -4.42 13.06 -15.47
CA SER A 501 -3.70 12.75 -16.70
C SER A 501 -3.28 11.30 -16.79
N GLY A 502 -3.00 10.82 -18.02
CA GLY A 502 -2.58 9.44 -18.24
C GLY A 502 -1.13 9.17 -17.86
N ASN A 503 -0.28 10.20 -17.87
CA ASN A 503 1.14 10.04 -17.56
C ASN A 503 1.48 10.21 -16.07
N ALA A 504 0.67 10.99 -15.33
CA ALA A 504 0.86 11.31 -13.92
C ALA A 504 -0.45 11.82 -13.28
N GLY A 505 -0.44 12.14 -11.99
CA GLY A 505 -1.56 12.75 -11.27
C GLY A 505 -2.30 11.83 -10.33
N LEU A 506 -1.98 10.53 -10.31
CA LEU A 506 -2.50 9.60 -9.32
C LEU A 506 -1.72 9.75 -8.01
N PHE A 507 -2.46 9.71 -6.91
CA PHE A 507 -1.93 9.73 -5.55
C PHE A 507 -2.35 8.46 -4.82
N SER A 508 -1.50 7.94 -3.92
CA SER A 508 -1.78 6.75 -3.12
C SER A 508 -0.77 6.58 -1.98
N ASN A 509 -0.94 5.54 -1.16
CA ASN A 509 0.06 5.02 -0.24
C ASN A 509 0.62 3.67 -0.73
N ALA A 510 1.71 3.21 -0.12
CA ALA A 510 2.38 1.99 -0.57
C ALA A 510 1.52 0.73 -0.38
N ARG A 511 0.67 0.69 0.65
CA ARG A 511 -0.22 -0.45 0.92
C ARG A 511 -1.24 -0.65 -0.20
N GLU A 512 -1.86 0.42 -0.65
CA GLU A 512 -2.90 0.36 -1.69
C GLU A 512 -2.31 0.14 -3.09
N VAL A 513 -1.15 0.75 -3.37
CA VAL A 513 -0.39 0.42 -4.59
C VAL A 513 -0.06 -1.08 -4.62
N ALA A 514 0.42 -1.64 -3.50
CA ALA A 514 0.74 -3.07 -3.43
C ALA A 514 -0.47 -3.98 -3.67
N GLN A 515 -1.67 -3.57 -3.25
CA GLN A 515 -2.91 -4.32 -3.53
C GLN A 515 -3.24 -4.36 -5.03
N VAL A 516 -3.05 -3.24 -5.75
CA VAL A 516 -3.24 -3.21 -7.21
C VAL A 516 -2.27 -4.19 -7.90
N TYR A 517 -1.01 -4.16 -7.50
CA TYR A 517 0.01 -5.04 -8.08
C TYR A 517 -0.17 -6.50 -7.66
N GLN A 518 -0.67 -6.76 -6.45
CA GLN A 518 -1.05 -8.12 -6.02
C GLN A 518 -2.24 -8.66 -6.83
N MET A 519 -3.23 -7.81 -7.14
CA MET A 519 -4.33 -8.19 -8.03
C MET A 519 -3.82 -8.61 -9.42
N LEU A 520 -2.85 -7.87 -9.98
CA LEU A 520 -2.22 -8.21 -11.25
C LEU A 520 -1.43 -9.52 -11.16
N LEU A 521 -0.67 -9.73 -10.07
CA LEU A 521 0.07 -10.97 -9.81
C LEU A 521 -0.85 -12.19 -9.73
N ASN A 522 -2.02 -12.02 -9.15
CA ASN A 522 -3.05 -13.06 -9.04
C ASN A 522 -3.85 -13.26 -10.34
N GLY A 523 -3.41 -12.69 -11.47
CA GLY A 523 -4.13 -12.79 -12.75
C GLY A 523 -5.49 -12.13 -12.75
N GLY A 524 -5.60 -10.94 -12.13
CA GLY A 524 -6.80 -10.11 -12.16
C GLY A 524 -7.77 -10.33 -11.00
N GLU A 525 -7.36 -11.02 -9.94
CA GLU A 525 -8.19 -11.34 -8.79
C GLU A 525 -7.58 -10.82 -7.47
N LEU A 526 -8.41 -10.26 -6.61
CA LEU A 526 -8.02 -9.87 -5.25
C LEU A 526 -9.16 -10.17 -4.28
N ASN A 527 -8.86 -10.79 -3.15
CA ASN A 527 -9.82 -11.13 -2.09
C ASN A 527 -11.06 -11.90 -2.60
N GLY A 528 -10.88 -12.79 -3.58
CA GLY A 528 -11.98 -13.58 -4.18
C GLY A 528 -12.83 -12.83 -5.19
N GLN A 529 -12.55 -11.55 -5.45
CA GLN A 529 -13.21 -10.77 -6.49
C GLN A 529 -12.34 -10.66 -7.74
N ARG A 530 -12.94 -10.90 -8.92
CA ARG A 530 -12.27 -10.76 -10.20
C ARG A 530 -12.51 -9.37 -10.79
N TYR A 531 -11.43 -8.70 -11.11
CA TYR A 531 -11.41 -7.36 -11.71
C TYR A 531 -11.07 -7.40 -13.20
N LEU A 532 -10.21 -8.32 -13.60
CA LEU A 532 -9.74 -8.53 -14.98
C LEU A 532 -9.74 -10.03 -15.29
N SER A 533 -9.83 -10.40 -16.57
CA SER A 533 -9.59 -11.77 -16.98
C SER A 533 -8.12 -12.14 -16.79
N LYS A 534 -7.85 -13.43 -16.60
CA LYS A 534 -6.48 -13.94 -16.46
C LYS A 534 -5.69 -13.72 -17.76
N GLU A 535 -6.35 -13.87 -18.88
CA GLU A 535 -5.81 -13.72 -20.23
C GLU A 535 -5.35 -12.28 -20.46
N THR A 536 -6.17 -11.28 -20.11
CA THR A 536 -5.81 -9.87 -20.22
C THR A 536 -4.63 -9.52 -19.30
N CYS A 537 -4.66 -9.99 -18.05
CA CYS A 537 -3.51 -9.80 -17.14
C CYS A 537 -2.24 -10.41 -17.69
N GLN A 538 -2.29 -11.65 -18.17
CA GLN A 538 -1.15 -12.33 -18.75
C GLN A 538 -0.62 -11.58 -19.97
N LEU A 539 -1.50 -11.18 -20.92
CA LEU A 539 -1.10 -10.43 -22.11
C LEU A 539 -0.33 -9.16 -21.73
N PHE A 540 -0.91 -8.31 -20.86
CA PHE A 540 -0.32 -7.01 -20.57
C PHE A 540 0.96 -7.08 -19.73
N THR A 541 1.11 -8.10 -18.89
CA THR A 541 2.29 -8.23 -17.99
C THR A 541 3.42 -9.06 -18.58
N THR A 542 3.15 -9.95 -19.55
CA THR A 542 4.18 -10.82 -20.16
C THR A 542 4.65 -10.33 -21.52
N GLU A 543 3.77 -9.72 -22.33
CA GLU A 543 4.14 -9.24 -23.67
C GLU A 543 5.25 -8.21 -23.61
N VAL A 544 6.25 -8.36 -24.47
CA VAL A 544 7.43 -7.50 -24.52
C VAL A 544 7.65 -7.01 -25.94
N SER A 545 8.05 -5.74 -26.05
CA SER A 545 8.45 -5.13 -27.32
C SER A 545 9.62 -5.89 -27.97
N LYS A 546 9.59 -6.01 -29.30
CA LYS A 546 10.70 -6.59 -30.09
C LYS A 546 11.96 -5.71 -30.11
N ILE A 547 11.85 -4.43 -29.81
CA ILE A 547 12.95 -3.45 -29.93
C ILE A 547 13.39 -2.85 -28.60
N SER A 548 12.68 -3.10 -27.51
CA SER A 548 13.03 -2.61 -26.16
C SER A 548 12.61 -3.61 -25.09
N ARG A 549 13.02 -3.37 -23.83
CA ARG A 549 12.58 -4.18 -22.70
C ARG A 549 11.11 -3.90 -22.28
N ARG A 550 10.43 -2.90 -22.86
CA ARG A 550 9.09 -2.48 -22.43
C ARG A 550 8.03 -3.52 -22.75
N GLY A 551 7.14 -3.74 -21.76
CA GLY A 551 5.87 -4.41 -21.94
C GLY A 551 4.76 -3.43 -22.32
N LEU A 552 3.51 -3.91 -22.36
CA LEU A 552 2.33 -3.09 -22.67
C LEU A 552 2.04 -2.11 -21.51
N GLY A 553 2.77 -1.00 -21.48
CA GLY A 553 2.73 0.02 -20.44
C GLY A 553 3.64 -0.23 -19.23
N PHE A 554 4.10 -1.47 -19.04
CA PHE A 554 5.01 -1.83 -17.96
C PHE A 554 6.47 -1.69 -18.36
N ASP A 555 7.33 -1.36 -17.40
CA ASP A 555 8.78 -1.50 -17.50
C ASP A 555 9.21 -2.88 -17.01
N LYS A 556 10.37 -3.33 -17.47
CA LYS A 556 10.96 -4.63 -17.13
C LYS A 556 12.46 -4.47 -16.84
N PRO A 557 13.10 -5.45 -16.17
CA PRO A 557 14.55 -5.47 -16.02
C PRO A 557 15.27 -5.42 -17.37
N ASP A 558 16.36 -4.70 -17.42
CA ASP A 558 17.23 -4.71 -18.62
C ASP A 558 18.27 -5.83 -18.51
N THR A 559 17.90 -7.01 -19.00
CA THR A 559 18.77 -8.19 -18.96
C THR A 559 19.96 -8.09 -19.93
N ARG A 560 19.89 -7.22 -20.95
CA ARG A 560 20.99 -6.97 -21.90
C ARG A 560 22.00 -5.97 -21.35
N ASN A 561 21.55 -5.06 -20.50
CA ASN A 561 22.39 -4.06 -19.88
C ASN A 561 21.97 -3.86 -18.40
N PRO A 562 22.37 -4.78 -17.51
CA PRO A 562 21.97 -4.73 -16.11
C PRO A 562 22.31 -3.43 -15.38
N GLU A 563 23.40 -2.75 -15.77
CA GLU A 563 23.82 -1.47 -15.19
C GLU A 563 22.85 -0.30 -15.54
N LYS A 564 22.02 -0.47 -16.57
CA LYS A 564 20.98 0.48 -16.97
C LYS A 564 19.58 -0.01 -16.60
N SER A 565 19.48 -1.13 -15.90
CA SER A 565 18.21 -1.67 -15.44
C SER A 565 17.58 -0.72 -14.42
N PRO A 566 16.25 -0.52 -14.46
CA PRO A 566 15.54 0.21 -13.42
C PRO A 566 15.30 -0.63 -12.16
N CYS A 567 15.79 -1.85 -12.13
CA CYS A 567 15.63 -2.85 -11.08
C CYS A 567 16.98 -3.25 -10.48
N GLY A 568 16.94 -3.89 -9.32
CA GLY A 568 18.11 -4.49 -8.67
C GLY A 568 18.79 -5.54 -9.55
N LYS A 569 20.08 -5.78 -9.29
CA LYS A 569 20.94 -6.68 -10.10
C LYS A 569 20.50 -8.16 -10.06
N HIS A 570 19.80 -8.56 -9.00
CA HIS A 570 19.32 -9.93 -8.81
C HIS A 570 17.89 -10.14 -9.34
N THR A 571 17.32 -9.15 -10.02
CA THR A 571 15.93 -9.17 -10.47
C THR A 571 15.72 -10.12 -11.66
N PRO A 572 14.80 -11.11 -11.56
CA PRO A 572 14.49 -12.02 -12.67
C PRO A 572 13.87 -11.31 -13.88
N ALA A 573 14.08 -11.87 -15.06
CA ALA A 573 13.65 -11.28 -16.33
C ALA A 573 12.12 -11.08 -16.48
N LYS A 574 11.31 -11.90 -15.81
CA LYS A 574 9.85 -11.82 -15.88
C LYS A 574 9.24 -10.71 -15.03
N VAL A 575 10.03 -10.09 -14.17
CA VAL A 575 9.56 -8.98 -13.33
C VAL A 575 9.01 -7.86 -14.21
N TYR A 576 7.91 -7.26 -13.75
CA TYR A 576 7.29 -6.12 -14.40
C TYR A 576 6.84 -5.08 -13.37
N GLY A 577 6.77 -3.85 -13.79
CA GLY A 577 6.39 -2.74 -12.90
C GLY A 577 6.66 -1.39 -13.54
N HIS A 578 6.94 -0.40 -12.73
CA HIS A 578 7.32 0.94 -13.20
C HIS A 578 8.03 1.74 -12.10
N THR A 579 8.75 2.80 -12.51
CA THR A 579 9.32 3.81 -11.61
C THR A 579 8.59 5.14 -11.78
N GLY A 580 8.67 6.02 -10.78
CA GLY A 580 8.11 7.38 -10.83
C GLY A 580 9.14 8.45 -10.52
N PHE A 581 8.96 9.62 -11.13
CA PHE A 581 9.89 10.75 -11.05
C PHE A 581 10.03 11.29 -9.62
N THR A 582 8.98 11.28 -8.85
CA THR A 582 8.94 11.69 -7.44
C THR A 582 9.76 10.77 -6.52
N GLY A 583 10.29 9.66 -7.04
CA GLY A 583 11.11 8.68 -6.31
C GLY A 583 10.33 7.44 -5.92
N THR A 584 9.32 7.08 -6.68
CA THR A 584 8.47 5.91 -6.46
C THR A 584 8.87 4.73 -7.35
N CYS A 585 8.57 3.51 -6.93
CA CYS A 585 8.56 2.31 -7.78
C CYS A 585 7.60 1.26 -7.25
N ALA A 586 7.14 0.41 -8.15
CA ALA A 586 6.41 -0.81 -7.83
C ALA A 586 6.80 -1.92 -8.81
N TRP A 587 7.11 -3.10 -8.28
CA TRP A 587 7.60 -4.25 -9.03
C TRP A 587 6.91 -5.53 -8.61
N VAL A 588 6.58 -6.37 -9.57
CA VAL A 588 6.00 -7.70 -9.37
C VAL A 588 6.95 -8.76 -9.92
N ASP A 589 7.22 -9.76 -9.12
CA ASP A 589 7.94 -10.97 -9.53
C ASP A 589 6.97 -12.16 -9.53
N PRO A 590 6.52 -12.61 -10.71
CA PRO A 590 5.58 -13.73 -10.81
C PRO A 590 6.21 -15.08 -10.44
N ASP A 591 7.52 -15.26 -10.62
CA ASP A 591 8.19 -16.52 -10.34
C ASP A 591 8.37 -16.75 -8.83
N ASN A 592 8.57 -15.67 -8.06
CA ASN A 592 8.72 -15.73 -6.61
C ASN A 592 7.46 -15.29 -5.84
N GLY A 593 6.37 -14.93 -6.51
CA GLY A 593 5.16 -14.45 -5.86
C GLY A 593 5.36 -13.16 -5.06
N LEU A 594 6.27 -12.26 -5.49
CA LEU A 594 6.65 -11.05 -4.77
C LEU A 594 6.02 -9.80 -5.36
N VAL A 595 5.62 -8.88 -4.48
CA VAL A 595 5.31 -7.48 -4.80
C VAL A 595 6.19 -6.59 -3.94
N TYR A 596 6.87 -5.64 -4.57
CA TYR A 596 7.70 -4.64 -3.90
C TYR A 596 7.25 -3.25 -4.30
N VAL A 597 6.98 -2.39 -3.31
CA VAL A 597 6.62 -0.98 -3.51
C VAL A 597 7.51 -0.10 -2.64
N PHE A 598 8.02 0.96 -3.24
CA PHE A 598 8.75 2.03 -2.56
C PHE A 598 8.18 3.37 -2.99
N LEU A 599 7.73 4.19 -2.03
CA LEU A 599 7.24 5.55 -2.28
C LEU A 599 8.08 6.55 -1.50
N SER A 600 8.52 7.61 -2.16
CA SER A 600 9.23 8.72 -1.54
C SER A 600 8.92 10.05 -2.22
N ASN A 601 9.33 11.15 -1.61
CA ASN A 601 9.28 12.48 -2.17
C ASN A 601 10.69 13.05 -2.44
N ARG A 602 11.53 12.28 -3.16
CA ARG A 602 12.95 12.62 -3.41
C ARG A 602 13.18 14.02 -3.99
N ILE A 603 12.19 14.55 -4.70
CA ILE A 603 12.28 15.87 -5.33
C ILE A 603 11.90 17.02 -4.39
N TYR A 604 11.63 16.72 -3.13
CA TYR A 604 11.43 17.74 -2.12
C TYR A 604 12.75 18.04 -1.37
N PRO A 605 13.12 19.30 -1.16
CA PRO A 605 12.47 20.51 -1.71
C PRO A 605 12.93 20.83 -3.14
N ASP A 606 13.92 20.11 -3.68
CA ASP A 606 14.62 20.43 -4.92
C ASP A 606 14.46 19.31 -5.97
N VAL A 607 13.84 19.66 -7.09
CA VAL A 607 13.63 18.76 -8.23
C VAL A 607 14.95 18.23 -8.84
N THR A 608 16.06 18.95 -8.66
CA THR A 608 17.38 18.55 -9.17
C THR A 608 18.06 17.47 -8.33
N ASN A 609 17.49 17.10 -7.17
CA ASN A 609 18.03 16.04 -6.32
C ASN A 609 18.05 14.69 -7.04
N ARG A 610 19.24 14.15 -7.31
CA ARG A 610 19.47 12.86 -7.97
C ARG A 610 20.06 11.78 -7.04
N LYS A 611 20.14 12.06 -5.74
CA LYS A 611 20.80 11.15 -4.80
C LYS A 611 20.12 9.78 -4.73
N LEU A 612 18.78 9.71 -4.80
CA LEU A 612 18.04 8.44 -4.81
C LEU A 612 18.56 7.49 -5.90
N SER A 613 18.69 7.98 -7.15
CA SER A 613 19.16 7.18 -8.27
C SER A 613 20.68 6.95 -8.23
N ARG A 614 21.47 7.95 -7.81
CA ARG A 614 22.93 7.82 -7.70
C ARG A 614 23.35 6.80 -6.64
N LEU A 615 22.57 6.71 -5.56
CA LEU A 615 22.77 5.76 -4.47
C LEU A 615 22.05 4.42 -4.73
N GLU A 616 21.32 4.27 -5.83
CA GLU A 616 20.61 3.05 -6.22
C GLU A 616 19.74 2.46 -5.09
N ILE A 617 19.08 3.34 -4.30
CA ILE A 617 18.40 2.90 -3.06
C ILE A 617 17.26 1.93 -3.34
N ARG A 618 16.44 2.18 -4.36
CA ARG A 618 15.32 1.30 -4.74
C ARG A 618 15.83 -0.06 -5.21
N GLU A 619 16.90 -0.03 -5.99
CA GLU A 619 17.58 -1.18 -6.53
C GLU A 619 18.27 -2.00 -5.41
N GLN A 620 18.92 -1.34 -4.45
CA GLN A 620 19.53 -1.99 -3.29
C GLN A 620 18.49 -2.65 -2.38
N ILE A 621 17.32 -2.00 -2.15
CA ILE A 621 16.22 -2.60 -1.38
C ILE A 621 15.70 -3.83 -2.11
N GLN A 622 15.51 -3.76 -3.43
CA GLN A 622 15.07 -4.90 -4.23
C GLN A 622 16.07 -6.07 -4.16
N ASP A 623 17.36 -5.79 -4.25
CA ASP A 623 18.42 -6.79 -4.09
C ASP A 623 18.43 -7.41 -2.67
N ALA A 624 18.15 -6.62 -1.64
CA ALA A 624 18.03 -7.12 -0.27
C ALA A 624 16.85 -8.10 -0.14
N ILE A 625 15.73 -7.84 -0.84
CA ILE A 625 14.57 -8.75 -0.88
C ILE A 625 14.96 -10.07 -1.53
N TYR A 626 15.66 -10.05 -2.68
CA TYR A 626 16.11 -11.29 -3.36
C TYR A 626 17.12 -12.08 -2.52
N LYS A 627 18.03 -11.39 -1.84
CA LYS A 627 18.99 -12.04 -0.91
C LYS A 627 18.32 -12.63 0.32
N ALA A 628 17.10 -12.19 0.66
CA ALA A 628 16.33 -12.76 1.75
C ALA A 628 15.59 -14.04 1.35
N ILE A 629 15.49 -14.38 0.06
CA ILE A 629 14.88 -15.62 -0.40
C ILE A 629 15.78 -16.78 0.05
N GLN A 630 15.23 -17.66 0.88
CA GLN A 630 15.91 -18.88 1.33
C GLN A 630 15.84 -19.93 0.24
N SER A 631 16.98 -20.56 -0.07
CA SER A 631 17.00 -21.76 -0.92
C SER A 631 16.18 -22.86 -0.23
N LYS A 632 15.22 -23.43 -0.96
CA LYS A 632 14.45 -24.60 -0.49
C LYS A 632 15.31 -25.81 -0.33
#